data_f53922edb772081b22cf3bc677be0a02
#
_entry.id   f53922edb772081b22cf3bc677be0a02
#
_cell.length_a   1.000
_cell.length_b   1.000
_cell.length_c   1.000
_cell.angle_alpha   90.00
_cell.angle_beta   90.00
_cell.angle_gamma   90.00
#
_symmetry.space_group_name_H-M   'P 1'
#
loop_
_entity.id
_entity.type
_entity.pdbx_description
1 polymer ?
#
loop_
_entity_poly.entity_id
_entity_poly.type
_entity_poly.pdbx_seq_one_letter_code
_entity_poly.pdbx_strand_id
1 'polypeptide(L)'
;MRRILYACLLGLSTTSVLAQTGIKITYPESRAVFQRNNDNTSTIFLSGTYYQTVDSLQGRLVAEVAGQGINTNWSTFQRAPQGSVFQGAVRGTGGWYRLEVQAFQGGKVIAQDVIRKVGIGEVFIITGQSNAQGFIDYGAASAADDRVNCVTYNNIVANSLADPPSPTFEQLGATSIIGPRGQSAWCWGRLGDLLAQQYNVPVLFINTGYEATSIRNWIESFDDQFTKNIFRLGTPNENFPKGMPYANLRIALRYYCSLQGMRAVLWQQGENDNLLDQNSSALKYTQDEYRAAMQTLVDKTRSDTRRYPAWVLARSSRIGFPNNACISGCKGNADCEKACPFVYSNNTKFTAAQTSVISTFSNNVYAGPFTDVIQPNRVDGIHFSGDGLLQLAQAWYESMSPVFFAASIPLLPQQQPVATVNCGPANNSVSVSLPAGYQSYEWRDSQTGRTRTLTQPGMYQAKLKDGSGNTYLSPVVEISNPIQPAVPTVSVGQQGTAAAAQQQVCADSVLSLVANTTPQTQAVWSNGSTQRTVNIATAGTYSVQAVNMYGCKSTTSAGISLVIRPKLITPTIAQVGAFTLQANLPGFPNNEQFDWRRGTQFLNNQNGPTAKAVSTGPYSARSKAVFTLPSSSITCYSNFSNELQFTSTDTGGGMNVYPNPSSNGVIAIETIEDLQNADITIATLAGQTVYSAKVASFSERKVINVQGLTAGQYIVRVRSQGFNVARRVLVVP
;
A
#
# COMPACT_ATOMS: atom_id res chain seq x y z
N MET A 1 -9.89 -56.53 -27.21
CA MET A 1 -10.85 -55.42 -27.11
C MET A 1 -11.12 -55.09 -25.63
N ARG A 2 -10.45 -54.10 -25.09
CA ARG A 2 -10.80 -53.46 -23.81
C ARG A 2 -10.58 -51.95 -23.96
N ARG A 3 -11.69 -51.23 -24.03
CA ARG A 3 -11.71 -49.75 -24.06
C ARG A 3 -11.51 -49.25 -22.63
N ILE A 4 -10.48 -48.45 -22.40
CA ILE A 4 -10.26 -47.70 -21.15
C ILE A 4 -10.80 -46.30 -21.42
N LEU A 5 -11.84 -45.94 -20.68
CA LEU A 5 -12.36 -44.56 -20.59
C LEU A 5 -11.44 -43.76 -19.68
N TYR A 6 -10.82 -42.70 -20.18
CA TYR A 6 -10.19 -41.65 -19.39
C TYR A 6 -11.26 -40.59 -19.06
N ALA A 7 -11.63 -40.54 -17.80
CA ALA A 7 -12.42 -39.41 -17.27
C ALA A 7 -11.47 -38.28 -16.94
N CYS A 8 -11.54 -37.17 -17.70
CA CYS A 8 -10.91 -35.92 -17.35
C CYS A 8 -11.67 -35.28 -16.18
N LEU A 9 -11.12 -35.35 -14.98
CA LEU A 9 -11.52 -34.45 -13.88
C LEU A 9 -10.92 -33.07 -14.15
N LEU A 10 -11.75 -32.14 -14.60
CA LEU A 10 -11.47 -30.72 -14.55
C LEU A 10 -11.54 -30.26 -13.08
N GLY A 11 -10.40 -30.23 -12.42
CA GLY A 11 -10.25 -29.56 -11.14
C GLY A 11 -10.38 -28.06 -11.35
N LEU A 12 -11.52 -27.47 -11.01
CA LEU A 12 -11.65 -26.03 -10.81
C LEU A 12 -10.80 -25.67 -9.58
N SER A 13 -9.55 -25.26 -9.82
CA SER A 13 -8.77 -24.55 -8.81
C SER A 13 -9.37 -23.16 -8.64
N THR A 14 -10.23 -23.00 -7.65
CA THR A 14 -10.56 -21.67 -7.10
C THR A 14 -9.29 -21.11 -6.50
N THR A 15 -8.54 -20.33 -7.28
CA THR A 15 -7.54 -19.43 -6.73
C THR A 15 -8.30 -18.43 -5.89
N SER A 16 -8.32 -18.63 -4.57
CA SER A 16 -8.64 -17.60 -3.63
C SER A 16 -7.63 -16.46 -3.85
N VAL A 17 -8.06 -15.40 -4.50
CA VAL A 17 -7.33 -14.13 -4.51
C VAL A 17 -7.29 -13.67 -3.06
N LEU A 18 -6.21 -14.00 -2.36
CA LEU A 18 -5.91 -13.38 -1.07
C LEU A 18 -5.91 -11.88 -1.33
N ALA A 19 -6.81 -11.16 -0.67
CA ALA A 19 -6.83 -9.71 -0.73
C ALA A 19 -5.44 -9.20 -0.37
N GLN A 20 -4.79 -8.51 -1.30
CA GLN A 20 -3.44 -7.98 -1.13
C GLN A 20 -3.51 -6.94 -0.02
N THR A 21 -2.96 -7.25 1.15
CA THR A 21 -2.96 -6.36 2.31
C THR A 21 -1.63 -5.64 2.38
N GLY A 22 -1.68 -4.32 2.55
CA GLY A 22 -0.49 -3.53 2.79
C GLY A 22 -0.11 -2.57 1.66
N ILE A 23 1.16 -2.59 1.24
CA ILE A 23 1.70 -1.77 0.15
C ILE A 23 2.47 -2.65 -0.82
N LYS A 24 2.68 -2.16 -2.06
CA LYS A 24 3.51 -2.80 -3.08
C LYS A 24 4.30 -1.74 -3.85
N ILE A 25 5.60 -1.87 -3.89
CA ILE A 25 6.46 -1.05 -4.74
C ILE A 25 6.32 -1.56 -6.18
N THR A 26 6.01 -0.67 -7.12
CA THR A 26 5.83 -1.00 -8.54
C THR A 26 6.93 -0.39 -9.43
N TYR A 27 7.77 0.47 -8.88
CA TYR A 27 8.96 1.05 -9.49
C TYR A 27 9.93 1.49 -8.36
N PRO A 28 11.24 1.25 -8.49
CA PRO A 28 11.92 0.60 -9.60
C PRO A 28 11.72 -0.92 -9.61
N GLU A 29 12.11 -1.56 -10.72
CA GLU A 29 12.28 -3.00 -10.77
C GLU A 29 13.58 -3.44 -10.10
N SER A 30 13.65 -4.70 -9.69
CA SER A 30 14.89 -5.30 -9.19
C SER A 30 16.02 -5.16 -10.23
N ARG A 31 17.25 -4.97 -9.78
CA ARG A 31 18.46 -4.76 -10.59
C ARG A 31 18.52 -3.46 -11.38
N ALA A 32 17.58 -2.53 -11.20
CA ALA A 32 17.69 -1.18 -11.72
C ALA A 32 18.89 -0.46 -11.11
N VAL A 33 19.70 0.19 -11.95
CA VAL A 33 20.82 1.04 -11.51
C VAL A 33 20.55 2.48 -11.93
N PHE A 34 20.68 3.38 -10.96
CA PHE A 34 20.51 4.82 -11.16
C PHE A 34 21.88 5.50 -11.23
N GLN A 35 22.11 6.28 -12.29
CA GLN A 35 23.37 6.96 -12.52
C GLN A 35 23.72 7.88 -11.34
N ARG A 36 24.87 7.68 -10.74
CA ARG A 36 25.45 8.60 -9.74
C ARG A 36 26.09 9.83 -10.41
N ASN A 37 26.12 10.92 -9.69
CA ASN A 37 26.89 12.11 -10.06
C ASN A 37 28.37 11.97 -9.62
N ASN A 38 29.15 13.05 -9.83
CA ASN A 38 30.58 13.02 -9.51
C ASN A 38 30.87 13.16 -8.01
N ASP A 39 29.88 13.52 -7.17
CA ASP A 39 29.98 13.48 -5.71
C ASP A 39 29.58 12.10 -5.11
N ASN A 40 29.43 11.10 -5.96
CA ASN A 40 29.03 9.74 -5.61
C ASN A 40 27.61 9.63 -5.05
N THR A 41 26.69 10.54 -5.38
CA THR A 41 25.29 10.47 -4.94
C THR A 41 24.31 10.33 -6.10
N SER A 42 23.12 9.79 -5.84
CA SER A 42 21.98 9.83 -6.74
C SER A 42 20.66 9.76 -5.98
N THR A 43 19.58 9.96 -6.74
CA THR A 43 18.21 9.82 -6.24
C THR A 43 17.54 8.62 -6.92
N ILE A 44 17.03 7.70 -6.12
CA ILE A 44 16.16 6.62 -6.58
C ILE A 44 14.73 7.13 -6.48
N PHE A 45 14.10 7.35 -7.62
CA PHE A 45 12.67 7.62 -7.69
C PHE A 45 11.90 6.33 -7.51
N LEU A 46 10.79 6.37 -6.78
CA LEU A 46 9.99 5.18 -6.49
C LEU A 46 8.49 5.48 -6.59
N SER A 47 7.73 4.47 -6.92
CA SER A 47 6.27 4.49 -6.87
C SER A 47 5.71 3.12 -6.51
N GLY A 48 4.46 3.10 -6.06
CA GLY A 48 3.79 1.86 -5.72
C GLY A 48 2.31 2.08 -5.43
N THR A 49 1.67 1.01 -4.99
CA THR A 49 0.26 0.98 -4.62
C THR A 49 0.08 0.68 -3.14
N TYR A 50 -1.00 1.19 -2.55
CA TYR A 50 -1.42 0.84 -1.19
C TYR A 50 -2.88 0.38 -1.20
N TYR A 51 -3.21 -0.53 -0.29
CA TYR A 51 -4.49 -1.24 -0.27
C TYR A 51 -5.34 -0.95 0.97
N GLN A 52 -4.89 -0.05 1.82
CA GLN A 52 -5.60 0.41 3.02
C GLN A 52 -5.23 1.86 3.31
N THR A 53 -5.95 2.55 4.19
CA THR A 53 -5.66 3.95 4.53
C THR A 53 -4.25 4.11 5.10
N VAL A 54 -3.49 5.06 4.54
CA VAL A 54 -2.11 5.36 4.90
C VAL A 54 -1.99 6.85 5.23
N ASP A 55 -1.38 7.17 6.38
CA ASP A 55 -1.13 8.57 6.78
C ASP A 55 0.19 9.09 6.21
N SER A 56 1.20 8.23 6.14
CA SER A 56 2.50 8.59 5.58
C SER A 56 3.30 7.37 5.15
N LEU A 57 4.24 7.61 4.23
CA LEU A 57 5.19 6.59 3.77
C LEU A 57 6.62 7.08 3.99
N GLN A 58 7.46 6.14 4.41
CA GLN A 58 8.90 6.34 4.57
C GLN A 58 9.66 5.34 3.73
N GLY A 59 10.85 5.74 3.29
CA GLY A 59 11.76 4.89 2.54
C GLY A 59 13.18 4.97 3.08
N ARG A 60 13.95 3.92 2.86
CA ARG A 60 15.39 3.89 3.12
C ARG A 60 16.11 2.94 2.18
N LEU A 61 17.42 3.11 2.11
CA LEU A 61 18.34 2.20 1.43
C LEU A 61 19.14 1.43 2.49
N VAL A 62 19.18 0.12 2.32
CA VAL A 62 20.01 -0.76 3.17
C VAL A 62 20.91 -1.57 2.24
N ALA A 63 22.24 -1.55 2.47
CA ALA A 63 23.20 -2.28 1.66
C ALA A 63 22.79 -3.76 1.53
N GLU A 64 22.79 -4.27 0.30
CA GLU A 64 22.42 -5.68 0.02
C GLU A 64 23.42 -6.65 0.66
N VAL A 65 24.69 -6.27 0.62
CA VAL A 65 25.80 -6.95 1.30
C VAL A 65 26.62 -5.89 2.04
N ALA A 66 27.11 -6.24 3.23
CA ALA A 66 27.95 -5.33 4.01
C ALA A 66 29.15 -4.84 3.20
N GLY A 67 29.39 -3.52 3.23
CA GLY A 67 30.45 -2.86 2.46
C GLY A 67 30.08 -2.49 1.02
N GLN A 68 28.95 -2.90 0.50
CA GLN A 68 28.50 -2.54 -0.87
C GLN A 68 27.58 -1.30 -0.90
N GLY A 69 27.63 -0.45 0.10
CA GLY A 69 26.84 0.78 0.19
C GLY A 69 26.75 1.30 1.63
N ILE A 70 26.19 2.49 1.78
CA ILE A 70 25.96 3.15 3.06
C ILE A 70 24.46 3.15 3.35
N ASN A 71 24.05 2.54 4.47
CA ASN A 71 22.66 2.54 4.88
C ASN A 71 22.15 3.97 5.14
N THR A 72 20.96 4.27 4.71
CA THR A 72 20.29 5.52 5.04
C THR A 72 19.30 5.34 6.19
N ASN A 73 18.99 6.43 6.88
CA ASN A 73 17.89 6.43 7.84
C ASN A 73 16.55 6.44 7.11
N TRP A 74 15.48 6.04 7.82
CA TRP A 74 14.12 6.21 7.34
C TRP A 74 13.82 7.70 7.12
N SER A 75 13.30 8.03 5.95
CA SER A 75 12.87 9.38 5.59
C SER A 75 11.44 9.37 5.04
N THR A 76 10.61 10.31 5.51
CA THR A 76 9.25 10.46 5.00
C THR A 76 9.31 11.11 3.62
N PHE A 77 8.84 10.40 2.60
CA PHE A 77 8.77 10.93 1.24
C PHE A 77 7.35 11.33 0.81
N GLN A 78 6.31 10.83 1.47
CA GLN A 78 4.93 11.21 1.19
C GLN A 78 4.07 11.22 2.45
N ARG A 79 3.18 12.22 2.57
CA ARG A 79 2.15 12.33 3.61
C ARG A 79 0.78 12.36 2.96
N ALA A 80 -0.23 11.77 3.62
CA ALA A 80 -1.62 11.71 3.20
C ALA A 80 -1.78 11.33 1.70
N PRO A 81 -1.23 10.18 1.25
CA PRO A 81 -1.36 9.76 -0.14
C PRO A 81 -2.83 9.58 -0.50
N GLN A 82 -3.16 9.84 -1.77
CA GLN A 82 -4.53 9.75 -2.29
C GLN A 82 -4.58 8.79 -3.48
N GLY A 83 -5.73 8.13 -3.67
CA GLY A 83 -6.01 7.37 -4.89
C GLY A 83 -5.29 6.03 -5.02
N SER A 84 -4.90 5.39 -3.91
CA SER A 84 -4.22 4.08 -3.89
C SER A 84 -2.80 4.06 -4.49
N VAL A 85 -2.21 5.21 -4.77
CA VAL A 85 -0.89 5.34 -5.38
C VAL A 85 0.03 6.15 -4.49
N PHE A 86 1.26 5.69 -4.30
CA PHE A 86 2.31 6.49 -3.67
C PHE A 86 3.48 6.72 -4.61
N GLN A 87 4.15 7.85 -4.43
CA GLN A 87 5.36 8.22 -5.16
C GLN A 87 6.32 8.96 -4.25
N GLY A 88 7.60 8.82 -4.53
CA GLY A 88 8.61 9.52 -3.77
C GLY A 88 10.01 9.30 -4.30
N ALA A 89 10.96 9.64 -3.46
CA ALA A 89 12.38 9.51 -3.78
C ALA A 89 13.19 9.22 -2.52
N VAL A 90 14.24 8.43 -2.67
CA VAL A 90 15.25 8.20 -1.64
C VAL A 90 16.61 8.54 -2.21
N ARG A 91 17.34 9.45 -1.56
CA ARG A 91 18.71 9.80 -1.95
C ARG A 91 19.70 8.92 -1.20
N GLY A 92 20.75 8.49 -1.92
CA GLY A 92 21.84 7.71 -1.36
C GLY A 92 23.16 7.95 -2.06
N THR A 93 24.19 7.27 -1.59
CA THR A 93 25.52 7.22 -2.22
C THR A 93 25.66 6.02 -3.14
N GLY A 94 26.72 5.97 -3.94
CA GLY A 94 27.04 4.80 -4.77
C GLY A 94 27.02 3.50 -3.95
N GLY A 95 26.32 2.47 -4.44
CA GLY A 95 26.18 1.20 -3.75
C GLY A 95 25.09 0.30 -4.31
N TRP A 96 24.98 -0.89 -3.73
CA TRP A 96 24.02 -1.94 -4.07
C TRP A 96 23.10 -2.17 -2.88
N TYR A 97 21.79 -1.98 -3.07
CA TYR A 97 20.84 -1.82 -1.98
C TYR A 97 19.61 -2.71 -2.12
N ARG A 98 18.95 -2.95 -1.01
CA ARG A 98 17.51 -3.14 -0.96
C ARG A 98 16.85 -1.80 -0.61
N LEU A 99 15.86 -1.44 -1.41
CA LEU A 99 14.97 -0.30 -1.15
C LEU A 99 13.84 -0.80 -0.27
N GLU A 100 13.75 -0.28 0.94
CA GLU A 100 12.70 -0.61 1.90
C GLU A 100 11.72 0.55 2.02
N VAL A 101 10.42 0.24 1.98
CA VAL A 101 9.33 1.20 2.17
C VAL A 101 8.41 0.71 3.27
N GLN A 102 8.00 1.61 4.16
CA GLN A 102 7.01 1.35 5.22
C GLN A 102 5.90 2.39 5.20
N ALA A 103 4.67 1.93 5.50
CA ALA A 103 3.48 2.75 5.59
C ALA A 103 2.99 2.85 7.03
N PHE A 104 2.49 4.03 7.38
CA PHE A 104 2.01 4.34 8.73
C PHE A 104 0.53 4.68 8.73
N GLN A 105 -0.15 4.29 9.82
CA GLN A 105 -1.48 4.75 10.19
C GLN A 105 -1.56 4.92 11.70
N GLY A 106 -2.04 6.07 12.17
CA GLY A 106 -2.11 6.39 13.61
C GLY A 106 -0.75 6.31 14.32
N GLY A 107 0.34 6.67 13.62
CA GLY A 107 1.70 6.61 14.16
C GLY A 107 2.33 5.20 14.24
N LYS A 108 1.63 4.16 13.76
CA LYS A 108 2.13 2.76 13.75
C LYS A 108 2.46 2.32 12.35
N VAL A 109 3.48 1.49 12.19
CA VAL A 109 3.78 0.80 10.94
C VAL A 109 2.70 -0.26 10.70
N ILE A 110 2.02 -0.17 9.55
CA ILE A 110 0.92 -1.06 9.16
C ILE A 110 1.28 -1.99 8.00
N ALA A 111 2.29 -1.62 7.20
CA ALA A 111 2.75 -2.42 6.07
C ALA A 111 4.19 -2.07 5.71
N GLN A 112 4.88 -3.03 5.08
CA GLN A 112 6.23 -2.86 4.53
C GLN A 112 6.34 -3.62 3.21
N ASP A 113 7.18 -3.10 2.30
CA ASP A 113 7.59 -3.80 1.09
C ASP A 113 9.05 -3.50 0.76
N VAL A 114 9.69 -4.39 0.00
CA VAL A 114 11.14 -4.35 -0.26
C VAL A 114 11.42 -4.75 -1.70
N ILE A 115 12.13 -3.90 -2.43
CA ILE A 115 12.79 -4.28 -3.69
C ILE A 115 14.27 -4.52 -3.41
N ARG A 116 14.72 -5.72 -3.71
CA ARG A 116 16.13 -6.10 -3.56
C ARG A 116 16.93 -5.77 -4.81
N LYS A 117 18.24 -5.56 -4.62
CA LYS A 117 19.19 -5.35 -5.71
C LYS A 117 18.84 -4.11 -6.54
N VAL A 118 18.74 -2.96 -5.90
CA VAL A 118 18.62 -1.65 -6.55
C VAL A 118 19.92 -0.88 -6.37
N GLY A 119 20.42 -0.26 -7.44
CA GLY A 119 21.74 0.33 -7.46
C GLY A 119 21.79 1.84 -7.63
N ILE A 120 22.78 2.44 -7.01
CA ILE A 120 23.32 3.76 -7.36
C ILE A 120 24.72 3.53 -7.88
N GLY A 121 24.93 3.74 -9.18
CA GLY A 121 26.19 3.36 -9.82
C GLY A 121 26.41 3.98 -11.18
N GLU A 122 26.96 3.21 -12.11
CA GLU A 122 27.29 3.66 -13.46
C GLU A 122 26.36 3.03 -14.49
N VAL A 123 25.84 3.84 -15.39
CA VAL A 123 25.00 3.42 -16.52
C VAL A 123 25.65 3.81 -17.83
N PHE A 124 25.83 2.86 -18.71
CA PHE A 124 26.45 3.09 -20.02
C PHE A 124 25.53 2.66 -21.15
N ILE A 125 25.51 3.46 -22.22
CA ILE A 125 24.89 3.08 -23.48
C ILE A 125 26.03 2.71 -24.46
N ILE A 126 26.06 1.44 -24.85
CA ILE A 126 27.01 0.91 -25.85
C ILE A 126 26.41 1.15 -27.22
N THR A 127 27.23 1.60 -28.18
CA THR A 127 26.81 1.83 -29.55
C THR A 127 27.98 1.70 -30.53
N GLY A 128 27.68 1.56 -31.82
CA GLY A 128 28.66 1.33 -32.86
C GLY A 128 28.28 0.12 -33.74
N GLN A 129 29.30 -0.60 -34.26
CA GLN A 129 29.04 -1.75 -35.10
C GLN A 129 29.12 -3.09 -34.33
N SER A 130 29.39 -4.18 -35.03
CA SER A 130 29.41 -5.54 -34.50
C SER A 130 30.33 -5.76 -33.30
N ASN A 131 31.51 -5.13 -33.24
CA ASN A 131 32.39 -5.19 -32.08
C ASN A 131 31.88 -4.38 -30.85
N ALA A 132 30.88 -3.54 -31.03
CA ALA A 132 30.12 -2.95 -29.93
C ALA A 132 28.92 -3.84 -29.54
N GLN A 133 28.19 -4.38 -30.52
CA GLN A 133 27.02 -5.20 -30.35
C GLN A 133 27.35 -6.54 -29.69
N GLY A 134 28.40 -7.19 -30.08
CA GLY A 134 28.79 -8.53 -29.68
C GLY A 134 28.06 -9.64 -30.44
N PHE A 135 28.57 -10.84 -30.34
CA PHE A 135 28.02 -12.04 -30.95
C PHE A 135 28.05 -13.21 -29.99
N ILE A 136 27.16 -14.19 -30.22
CA ILE A 136 27.20 -15.48 -29.55
C ILE A 136 28.37 -16.31 -30.07
N ASP A 137 28.91 -17.22 -29.27
CA ASP A 137 29.97 -18.20 -29.65
C ASP A 137 31.38 -17.64 -29.93
N TYR A 138 31.63 -16.39 -29.56
CA TYR A 138 32.97 -15.78 -29.65
C TYR A 138 33.74 -15.81 -28.32
N GLY A 139 33.28 -16.56 -27.33
CA GLY A 139 33.98 -16.73 -26.05
C GLY A 139 33.74 -15.62 -25.02
N ALA A 140 32.60 -14.96 -25.13
CA ALA A 140 32.16 -14.01 -24.09
C ALA A 140 31.96 -14.70 -22.73
N ALA A 141 32.44 -14.08 -21.67
CA ALA A 141 32.23 -14.56 -20.28
C ALA A 141 31.14 -13.80 -19.57
N SER A 142 30.39 -14.51 -18.71
CA SER A 142 29.46 -13.87 -17.75
C SER A 142 30.22 -12.90 -16.88
N ALA A 143 29.53 -11.83 -16.46
CA ALA A 143 30.04 -11.03 -15.35
C ALA A 143 30.10 -11.87 -14.07
N ALA A 144 31.23 -11.80 -13.39
CA ALA A 144 31.45 -12.50 -12.12
C ALA A 144 30.81 -11.76 -10.94
N ASP A 145 30.71 -10.44 -11.01
CA ASP A 145 30.12 -9.60 -9.97
C ASP A 145 28.61 -9.50 -10.17
N ASP A 146 27.84 -9.83 -9.13
CA ASP A 146 26.36 -9.76 -9.13
C ASP A 146 25.82 -8.34 -9.38
N ARG A 147 26.65 -7.32 -9.24
CA ARG A 147 26.30 -5.90 -9.46
C ARG A 147 26.38 -5.45 -10.91
N VAL A 148 26.82 -6.31 -11.83
CA VAL A 148 26.88 -6.02 -13.27
C VAL A 148 25.60 -6.47 -13.95
N ASN A 149 24.85 -5.53 -14.50
CA ASN A 149 23.50 -5.76 -15.00
C ASN A 149 23.33 -5.26 -16.43
N CYS A 150 22.28 -5.76 -17.10
CA CYS A 150 21.85 -5.28 -18.40
C CYS A 150 20.34 -5.17 -18.49
N VAL A 151 19.87 -4.39 -19.48
CA VAL A 151 18.46 -4.32 -19.88
C VAL A 151 18.10 -5.55 -20.70
N THR A 152 16.94 -6.14 -20.49
CA THR A 152 16.51 -7.39 -21.14
C THR A 152 15.68 -7.20 -22.41
N TYR A 153 15.23 -5.97 -22.73
CA TYR A 153 14.40 -5.72 -23.90
C TYR A 153 15.13 -6.05 -25.22
N ASN A 154 14.49 -6.86 -26.06
CA ASN A 154 15.04 -7.30 -27.34
C ASN A 154 14.33 -6.64 -28.53
N ASN A 155 15.06 -5.88 -29.33
CA ASN A 155 14.60 -5.25 -30.57
C ASN A 155 15.35 -5.76 -31.82
N ILE A 156 16.05 -6.89 -31.73
CA ILE A 156 16.91 -7.41 -32.83
C ILE A 156 16.05 -7.76 -34.06
N VAL A 157 14.91 -8.41 -33.84
CA VAL A 157 14.05 -8.87 -34.93
C VAL A 157 12.97 -7.82 -35.27
N ALA A 158 12.33 -7.24 -34.25
CA ALA A 158 11.21 -6.32 -34.45
C ALA A 158 11.63 -4.98 -35.09
N ASN A 159 12.85 -4.51 -34.80
CA ASN A 159 13.35 -3.20 -35.24
C ASN A 159 12.31 -2.09 -34.99
N SER A 160 11.62 -2.15 -33.86
CA SER A 160 10.56 -1.21 -33.46
C SER A 160 11.12 0.18 -33.25
N LEU A 161 10.39 1.18 -33.73
CA LEU A 161 10.65 2.59 -33.47
C LEU A 161 9.92 3.13 -32.25
N ALA A 162 9.06 2.32 -31.63
CA ALA A 162 8.34 2.66 -30.41
C ALA A 162 9.23 2.48 -29.17
N ASP A 163 8.89 3.21 -28.10
CA ASP A 163 9.54 3.02 -26.82
C ASP A 163 9.32 1.60 -26.28
N PRO A 164 10.34 1.03 -25.61
CA PRO A 164 10.23 -0.29 -24.96
C PRO A 164 9.08 -0.34 -23.93
N PRO A 165 8.63 -1.52 -23.53
CA PRO A 165 7.82 -1.68 -22.32
C PRO A 165 8.59 -1.20 -21.07
N SER A 166 7.94 -1.21 -19.89
CA SER A 166 8.64 -0.90 -18.63
C SER A 166 9.93 -1.70 -18.52
N PRO A 167 11.06 -1.07 -18.14
CA PRO A 167 12.36 -1.72 -18.21
C PRO A 167 12.46 -2.87 -17.20
N THR A 168 13.03 -3.97 -17.64
CA THR A 168 13.42 -5.12 -16.84
C THR A 168 14.91 -5.36 -16.98
N PHE A 169 15.53 -5.94 -15.95
CA PHE A 169 16.98 -6.05 -15.82
C PHE A 169 17.37 -7.45 -15.37
N GLU A 170 18.57 -7.89 -15.78
CA GLU A 170 19.17 -9.13 -15.30
C GLU A 170 20.66 -8.95 -15.02
N GLN A 171 21.26 -9.88 -14.29
CA GLN A 171 22.72 -9.98 -14.20
C GLN A 171 23.28 -10.35 -15.57
N LEU A 172 24.36 -9.70 -15.98
CA LEU A 172 24.94 -9.91 -17.30
C LEU A 172 25.60 -11.29 -17.41
N GLY A 173 24.90 -12.24 -18.01
CA GLY A 173 25.39 -13.58 -18.36
C GLY A 173 26.08 -13.62 -19.71
N ALA A 174 26.88 -14.66 -19.98
CA ALA A 174 27.64 -14.82 -21.22
C ALA A 174 26.79 -14.71 -22.50
N THR A 175 25.56 -15.24 -22.44
CA THR A 175 24.57 -15.25 -23.52
C THR A 175 23.47 -14.25 -23.38
N SER A 176 23.54 -13.35 -22.37
CA SER A 176 22.53 -12.31 -22.17
C SER A 176 22.44 -11.40 -23.39
N ILE A 177 21.21 -11.11 -23.78
CA ILE A 177 20.93 -10.04 -24.73
C ILE A 177 21.01 -8.74 -23.95
N ILE A 178 22.12 -7.98 -24.16
CA ILE A 178 22.17 -6.62 -23.61
C ILE A 178 21.22 -5.74 -24.45
N GLY A 179 19.99 -5.58 -23.99
CA GLY A 179 18.97 -4.86 -24.76
C GLY A 179 19.35 -3.43 -25.15
N PRO A 180 18.80 -2.92 -26.28
CA PRO A 180 17.88 -3.58 -27.20
C PRO A 180 18.53 -4.46 -28.29
N ARG A 181 19.88 -4.45 -28.49
CA ARG A 181 20.51 -5.07 -29.66
C ARG A 181 21.70 -5.97 -29.37
N GLY A 182 22.33 -5.91 -28.21
CA GLY A 182 23.45 -6.78 -27.87
C GLY A 182 23.05 -8.25 -27.93
N GLN A 183 24.02 -9.12 -28.39
CA GLN A 183 23.75 -10.55 -28.56
C GLN A 183 24.47 -11.43 -27.53
N SER A 184 25.38 -10.86 -26.74
CA SER A 184 26.11 -11.57 -25.69
C SER A 184 26.72 -10.58 -24.69
N ALA A 185 27.34 -11.08 -23.63
CA ALA A 185 28.09 -10.24 -22.69
C ALA A 185 29.30 -9.54 -23.35
N TRP A 186 29.79 -10.07 -24.46
CA TRP A 186 30.96 -9.56 -25.16
C TRP A 186 32.14 -9.26 -24.23
N CYS A 187 32.79 -8.11 -24.37
CA CYS A 187 33.77 -7.60 -23.40
C CYS A 187 33.13 -6.86 -22.22
N TRP A 188 31.81 -6.54 -22.29
CA TRP A 188 31.12 -5.68 -21.36
C TRP A 188 30.91 -6.33 -19.99
N GLY A 189 30.75 -7.67 -19.92
CA GLY A 189 30.69 -8.40 -18.65
C GLY A 189 31.97 -8.19 -17.84
N ARG A 190 33.13 -8.43 -18.44
CA ARG A 190 34.41 -8.22 -17.79
C ARG A 190 34.69 -6.75 -17.47
N LEU A 191 34.34 -5.83 -18.36
CA LEU A 191 34.46 -4.40 -18.12
C LEU A 191 33.61 -4.00 -16.89
N GLY A 192 32.38 -4.53 -16.80
CA GLY A 192 31.51 -4.29 -15.66
C GLY A 192 32.11 -4.76 -14.33
N ASP A 193 32.73 -5.95 -14.31
CA ASP A 193 33.43 -6.48 -13.14
C ASP A 193 34.56 -5.55 -12.69
N LEU A 194 35.40 -5.10 -13.64
CA LEU A 194 36.52 -4.19 -13.34
C LEU A 194 36.01 -2.86 -12.73
N LEU A 195 34.96 -2.29 -13.31
CA LEU A 195 34.37 -1.03 -12.82
C LEU A 195 33.67 -1.22 -11.47
N ALA A 196 32.91 -2.30 -11.30
CA ALA A 196 32.22 -2.59 -10.05
C ALA A 196 33.19 -2.82 -8.91
N GLN A 197 34.30 -3.50 -9.18
CA GLN A 197 35.37 -3.72 -8.22
C GLN A 197 36.12 -2.41 -7.86
N GLN A 198 36.52 -1.64 -8.87
CA GLN A 198 37.30 -0.41 -8.67
C GLN A 198 36.54 0.67 -7.91
N TYR A 199 35.28 0.90 -8.28
CA TYR A 199 34.50 2.00 -7.72
C TYR A 199 33.50 1.57 -6.65
N ASN A 200 33.42 0.27 -6.37
CA ASN A 200 32.50 -0.35 -5.43
C ASN A 200 31.02 0.05 -5.67
N VAL A 201 30.60 0.09 -6.91
CA VAL A 201 29.22 0.45 -7.33
C VAL A 201 28.69 -0.53 -8.37
N PRO A 202 27.37 -0.67 -8.52
CA PRO A 202 26.79 -1.46 -9.59
C PRO A 202 26.98 -0.79 -10.96
N VAL A 203 26.94 -1.61 -12.02
CA VAL A 203 27.04 -1.18 -13.42
C VAL A 203 25.86 -1.70 -14.20
N LEU A 204 25.28 -0.85 -15.06
CA LEU A 204 24.21 -1.19 -15.99
C LEU A 204 24.65 -0.89 -17.42
N PHE A 205 24.47 -1.87 -18.30
CA PHE A 205 24.71 -1.72 -19.74
C PHE A 205 23.41 -1.76 -20.54
N ILE A 206 23.35 -0.88 -21.55
CA ILE A 206 22.30 -0.80 -22.57
C ILE A 206 23.02 -0.85 -23.90
N ASN A 207 22.68 -1.75 -24.81
CA ASN A 207 23.44 -1.92 -26.05
C ASN A 207 22.57 -1.64 -27.28
N THR A 208 22.97 -0.64 -28.04
CA THR A 208 22.34 -0.19 -29.28
C THR A 208 23.23 -0.42 -30.50
N GLY A 209 24.36 -1.13 -30.37
CA GLY A 209 25.26 -1.46 -31.46
C GLY A 209 24.53 -2.22 -32.57
N TYR A 210 24.96 -1.97 -33.81
CA TYR A 210 24.31 -2.56 -34.97
C TYR A 210 25.37 -3.11 -35.95
N GLU A 211 25.37 -4.42 -36.13
CA GLU A 211 26.30 -5.13 -37.02
C GLU A 211 26.25 -4.61 -38.45
N ALA A 212 27.34 -4.75 -39.16
CA ALA A 212 27.52 -4.42 -40.60
C ALA A 212 27.31 -2.93 -40.94
N THR A 213 27.36 -2.01 -39.94
CA THR A 213 27.18 -0.58 -40.19
C THR A 213 28.49 0.17 -40.34
N SER A 214 28.51 1.14 -41.26
CA SER A 214 29.52 2.20 -41.38
C SER A 214 29.01 3.48 -40.72
N ILE A 215 29.85 4.48 -40.49
CA ILE A 215 29.41 5.79 -39.94
C ILE A 215 28.32 6.44 -40.81
N ARG A 216 28.36 6.22 -42.14
CA ARG A 216 27.33 6.66 -43.09
C ARG A 216 25.93 6.18 -42.68
N ASN A 217 25.80 4.89 -42.31
CA ASN A 217 24.52 4.33 -41.95
C ASN A 217 23.90 5.01 -40.71
N TRP A 218 24.74 5.42 -39.74
CA TRP A 218 24.30 6.11 -38.55
C TRP A 218 23.69 7.47 -38.84
N ILE A 219 24.29 8.27 -39.75
CA ILE A 219 23.78 9.59 -40.10
C ILE A 219 22.64 9.55 -41.10
N GLU A 220 22.67 8.62 -42.07
CA GLU A 220 21.60 8.47 -43.07
C GLU A 220 20.29 7.98 -42.47
N SER A 221 20.34 7.25 -41.36
CA SER A 221 19.13 6.74 -40.68
C SER A 221 18.51 7.73 -39.72
N PHE A 222 18.97 8.96 -39.62
CA PHE A 222 18.31 10.01 -38.83
C PHE A 222 16.86 10.20 -39.29
N ASP A 223 16.01 10.61 -38.35
CA ASP A 223 14.61 10.93 -38.61
C ASP A 223 13.85 9.79 -39.31
N ASP A 224 14.23 8.55 -38.93
CA ASP A 224 13.62 7.31 -39.40
C ASP A 224 13.77 7.09 -40.94
N GLN A 225 14.91 7.47 -41.51
CA GLN A 225 15.18 7.22 -42.92
C GLN A 225 15.78 5.82 -43.14
N PHE A 226 15.81 5.36 -44.39
CA PHE A 226 16.48 4.13 -44.81
C PHE A 226 17.93 4.41 -45.11
N THR A 227 18.80 3.43 -44.88
CA THR A 227 20.21 3.41 -45.32
C THR A 227 20.62 2.05 -45.85
N LYS A 228 21.63 1.98 -46.70
CA LYS A 228 21.99 0.76 -47.38
C LYS A 228 22.97 -0.11 -46.60
N ASN A 229 22.70 -1.42 -46.55
CA ASN A 229 23.61 -2.42 -46.03
C ASN A 229 24.62 -2.85 -47.13
N ILE A 230 25.90 -2.61 -46.89
CA ILE A 230 26.96 -2.87 -47.87
C ILE A 230 27.05 -4.34 -48.25
N PHE A 231 26.68 -5.27 -47.39
CA PHE A 231 26.72 -6.71 -47.66
C PHE A 231 25.50 -7.24 -48.42
N ARG A 232 24.49 -6.37 -48.69
CA ARG A 232 23.25 -6.72 -49.34
C ARG A 232 22.88 -5.85 -50.53
N LEU A 233 23.87 -5.09 -51.03
CA LEU A 233 23.67 -4.22 -52.19
C LEU A 233 23.19 -5.03 -53.41
N GLY A 234 22.20 -4.50 -54.13
CA GLY A 234 21.62 -5.15 -55.30
C GLY A 234 20.65 -6.30 -54.98
N THR A 235 20.33 -6.52 -53.72
CA THR A 235 19.30 -7.49 -53.27
C THR A 235 18.02 -6.80 -52.84
N PRO A 236 16.89 -7.51 -52.78
CA PRO A 236 15.64 -6.94 -52.24
C PRO A 236 15.77 -6.41 -50.80
N ASN A 237 16.77 -6.88 -50.06
CA ASN A 237 17.03 -6.51 -48.67
C ASN A 237 18.26 -5.60 -48.52
N GLU A 238 18.57 -4.78 -49.53
CA GLU A 238 19.73 -3.88 -49.49
C GLU A 238 19.63 -2.75 -48.44
N ASN A 239 18.44 -2.45 -47.94
CA ASN A 239 18.26 -1.43 -46.92
C ASN A 239 18.25 -2.05 -45.52
N PHE A 240 18.86 -1.35 -44.57
CA PHE A 240 18.56 -1.58 -43.14
C PHE A 240 17.09 -1.26 -42.87
N PRO A 241 16.48 -1.85 -41.83
CA PRO A 241 15.15 -1.46 -41.39
C PRO A 241 15.05 0.06 -41.16
N LYS A 242 13.89 0.62 -41.40
CA LYS A 242 13.62 2.05 -41.29
C LYS A 242 14.13 2.63 -39.96
N GLY A 243 14.89 3.72 -40.02
CA GLY A 243 15.47 4.39 -38.86
C GLY A 243 16.68 3.70 -38.23
N MET A 244 17.02 2.47 -38.67
CA MET A 244 18.14 1.74 -38.08
C MET A 244 19.47 2.06 -38.86
N PRO A 245 20.56 2.22 -38.11
CA PRO A 245 20.80 1.89 -36.69
C PRO A 245 20.42 2.99 -35.67
N TYR A 246 20.30 4.26 -36.07
CA TYR A 246 20.24 5.40 -35.16
C TYR A 246 19.03 5.37 -34.19
N ALA A 247 17.87 4.86 -34.61
CA ALA A 247 16.67 4.86 -33.82
C ALA A 247 16.83 4.16 -32.45
N ASN A 248 17.59 3.04 -32.39
CA ASN A 248 17.85 2.36 -31.10
C ASN A 248 18.64 3.25 -30.13
N LEU A 249 19.64 3.99 -30.60
CA LEU A 249 20.42 4.92 -29.80
C LEU A 249 19.53 6.08 -29.33
N ARG A 250 18.75 6.68 -30.22
CA ARG A 250 17.80 7.75 -29.91
C ARG A 250 16.79 7.32 -28.84
N ILE A 251 16.21 6.12 -28.97
CA ILE A 251 15.26 5.57 -28.01
C ILE A 251 15.96 5.33 -26.66
N ALA A 252 17.15 4.75 -26.65
CA ALA A 252 17.88 4.51 -25.41
C ALA A 252 18.18 5.82 -24.66
N LEU A 253 18.61 6.85 -25.36
CA LEU A 253 18.89 8.17 -24.80
C LEU A 253 17.64 8.89 -24.29
N ARG A 254 16.48 8.73 -24.94
CA ARG A 254 15.23 9.38 -24.55
C ARG A 254 14.47 8.60 -23.49
N TYR A 255 14.53 7.29 -23.50
CA TYR A 255 13.77 6.40 -22.62
C TYR A 255 14.59 6.02 -21.36
N TYR A 256 15.64 5.20 -21.54
CA TYR A 256 16.40 4.70 -20.38
C TYR A 256 17.15 5.81 -19.64
N CYS A 257 17.71 6.76 -20.36
CA CYS A 257 18.43 7.87 -19.74
C CYS A 257 17.51 8.78 -18.91
N SER A 258 16.23 8.91 -19.27
CA SER A 258 15.26 9.65 -18.43
C SER A 258 14.93 8.90 -17.13
N LEU A 259 14.94 7.58 -17.15
CA LEU A 259 14.59 6.74 -16.01
C LEU A 259 15.80 6.49 -15.09
N GLN A 260 16.93 6.06 -15.65
CA GLN A 260 18.11 5.64 -14.90
C GLN A 260 19.25 6.67 -14.89
N GLY A 261 19.21 7.66 -15.80
CA GLY A 261 20.39 8.47 -16.07
C GLY A 261 21.43 7.71 -16.92
N MET A 262 22.60 8.32 -17.12
CA MET A 262 23.68 7.71 -17.90
C MET A 262 25.01 8.43 -17.65
N ARG A 263 26.13 7.65 -17.55
CA ARG A 263 27.49 8.20 -17.51
C ARG A 263 27.94 8.64 -18.89
N ALA A 264 27.91 7.71 -19.84
CA ALA A 264 28.43 7.98 -21.19
C ALA A 264 27.88 7.01 -22.25
N VAL A 265 27.94 7.42 -23.51
CA VAL A 265 27.83 6.58 -24.69
C VAL A 265 29.23 6.02 -24.99
N LEU A 266 29.34 4.70 -25.09
CA LEU A 266 30.58 3.99 -25.47
C LEU A 266 30.47 3.63 -26.94
N TRP A 267 31.30 4.28 -27.77
CA TRP A 267 31.27 4.11 -29.22
C TRP A 267 32.43 3.25 -29.71
N GLN A 268 32.12 2.18 -30.45
CA GLN A 268 33.13 1.35 -31.15
C GLN A 268 32.67 1.02 -32.55
N GLN A 269 33.29 1.67 -33.54
CA GLN A 269 33.00 1.53 -34.97
C GLN A 269 34.18 2.06 -35.81
N GLY A 270 34.40 1.55 -37.03
CA GLY A 270 35.41 2.00 -37.98
C GLY A 270 35.92 0.89 -38.88
N GLU A 271 35.78 -0.37 -38.48
CA GLU A 271 36.21 -1.53 -39.25
C GLU A 271 35.49 -1.63 -40.59
N ASN A 272 34.16 -1.39 -40.62
CA ASN A 272 33.39 -1.42 -41.87
C ASN A 272 33.69 -0.23 -42.77
N ASP A 273 34.06 0.92 -42.25
CA ASP A 273 34.52 2.06 -43.06
C ASP A 273 35.89 1.73 -43.71
N ASN A 274 36.77 1.03 -43.00
CA ASN A 274 38.00 0.52 -43.57
C ASN A 274 37.74 -0.52 -44.68
N LEU A 275 36.79 -1.44 -44.48
CA LEU A 275 36.38 -2.41 -45.48
C LEU A 275 35.87 -1.73 -46.76
N LEU A 276 35.02 -0.70 -46.62
CA LEU A 276 34.55 0.11 -47.75
C LEU A 276 35.70 0.83 -48.48
N ASP A 277 36.64 1.35 -47.73
CA ASP A 277 37.81 2.03 -48.30
C ASP A 277 38.73 1.10 -49.06
N GLN A 278 39.03 -0.06 -48.50
CA GLN A 278 39.87 -1.09 -49.15
C GLN A 278 39.23 -1.66 -50.44
N ASN A 279 37.90 -1.80 -50.43
CA ASN A 279 37.14 -2.28 -51.58
C ASN A 279 36.83 -1.18 -52.59
N SER A 280 37.39 0.02 -52.44
CA SER A 280 37.13 1.19 -53.32
C SER A 280 35.65 1.47 -53.55
N SER A 281 34.82 1.21 -52.54
CA SER A 281 33.37 1.39 -52.60
C SER A 281 33.00 2.85 -52.83
N ALA A 282 31.96 3.07 -53.65
CA ALA A 282 31.35 4.40 -53.78
C ALA A 282 30.69 4.90 -52.47
N LEU A 283 30.49 4.01 -51.49
CA LEU A 283 29.93 4.33 -50.18
C LEU A 283 30.99 4.71 -49.15
N LYS A 284 32.26 4.68 -49.49
CA LYS A 284 33.35 5.07 -48.57
C LYS A 284 33.33 6.55 -48.21
N TYR A 285 33.91 6.85 -47.06
CA TYR A 285 34.15 8.23 -46.64
C TYR A 285 35.64 8.56 -46.65
N THR A 286 35.99 9.81 -46.96
CA THR A 286 37.28 10.41 -46.69
C THR A 286 37.46 10.60 -45.16
N GLN A 287 38.70 10.94 -44.75
CA GLN A 287 38.96 11.27 -43.36
C GLN A 287 38.07 12.44 -42.85
N ASP A 288 37.90 13.49 -43.65
CA ASP A 288 37.11 14.66 -43.26
C ASP A 288 35.62 14.39 -43.25
N GLU A 289 35.12 13.58 -44.20
CA GLU A 289 33.72 13.13 -44.20
C GLU A 289 33.40 12.24 -42.99
N TYR A 290 34.28 11.30 -42.65
CA TYR A 290 34.12 10.47 -41.46
C TYR A 290 34.13 11.33 -40.20
N ARG A 291 35.09 12.26 -40.08
CA ARG A 291 35.16 13.21 -38.96
C ARG A 291 33.86 14.02 -38.85
N ALA A 292 33.40 14.62 -39.95
CA ALA A 292 32.17 15.41 -39.99
C ALA A 292 30.92 14.58 -39.62
N ALA A 293 30.85 13.34 -40.13
CA ALA A 293 29.76 12.40 -39.80
C ALA A 293 29.69 12.08 -38.29
N MET A 294 30.84 11.79 -37.67
CA MET A 294 30.94 11.56 -36.24
C MET A 294 30.48 12.79 -35.40
N GLN A 295 30.94 13.99 -35.81
CA GLN A 295 30.49 15.24 -35.17
C GLN A 295 28.97 15.41 -35.29
N THR A 296 28.43 15.18 -36.50
CA THR A 296 27.01 15.25 -36.78
C THR A 296 26.23 14.25 -35.93
N LEU A 297 26.73 13.00 -35.73
CA LEU A 297 26.08 12.01 -34.88
C LEU A 297 26.03 12.47 -33.42
N VAL A 298 27.14 12.94 -32.87
CA VAL A 298 27.20 13.49 -31.49
C VAL A 298 26.21 14.64 -31.31
N ASP A 299 26.21 15.59 -32.24
CA ASP A 299 25.31 16.78 -32.18
C ASP A 299 23.86 16.40 -32.36
N LYS A 300 23.55 15.42 -33.21
CA LYS A 300 22.17 14.90 -33.36
C LYS A 300 21.65 14.32 -32.05
N THR A 301 22.43 13.58 -31.30
CA THR A 301 22.01 13.04 -29.98
C THR A 301 21.75 14.14 -28.98
N ARG A 302 22.55 15.22 -29.00
CA ARG A 302 22.35 16.41 -28.16
C ARG A 302 21.09 17.16 -28.54
N SER A 303 20.88 17.39 -29.83
CA SER A 303 19.68 18.01 -30.35
C SER A 303 18.41 17.23 -30.01
N ASP A 304 18.43 15.90 -30.24
CA ASP A 304 17.27 15.03 -30.01
C ASP A 304 16.85 14.93 -28.56
N THR A 305 17.78 15.05 -27.64
CA THR A 305 17.50 14.93 -26.19
C THR A 305 17.44 16.28 -25.48
N ARG A 306 17.95 17.35 -26.11
CA ARG A 306 18.29 18.65 -25.49
C ARG A 306 19.17 18.50 -24.24
N ARG A 307 20.06 17.52 -24.26
CA ARG A 307 21.02 17.20 -23.21
C ARG A 307 22.40 17.04 -23.84
N TYR A 308 23.43 16.99 -23.01
CA TYR A 308 24.82 16.84 -23.45
C TYR A 308 25.41 15.52 -22.97
N PRO A 309 25.00 14.38 -23.55
CA PRO A 309 25.56 13.08 -23.18
C PRO A 309 27.09 13.07 -23.36
N ALA A 310 27.78 12.48 -22.39
CA ALA A 310 29.19 12.21 -22.55
C ALA A 310 29.39 11.07 -23.57
N TRP A 311 30.47 11.18 -24.38
CA TRP A 311 30.85 10.18 -25.33
C TRP A 311 32.28 9.70 -25.06
N VAL A 312 32.51 8.39 -25.15
CA VAL A 312 33.85 7.76 -25.12
C VAL A 312 34.03 7.05 -26.42
N LEU A 313 34.92 7.59 -27.26
CA LEU A 313 35.13 7.14 -28.63
C LEU A 313 36.35 6.20 -28.72
N ALA A 314 36.10 4.91 -28.98
CA ALA A 314 37.16 4.00 -29.37
C ALA A 314 37.75 4.43 -30.71
N ARG A 315 39.06 4.25 -30.86
CA ARG A 315 39.76 4.42 -32.14
C ARG A 315 39.95 3.04 -32.75
N SER A 316 39.19 2.77 -33.82
CA SER A 316 39.03 1.44 -34.38
C SER A 316 39.03 1.50 -35.92
N SER A 317 39.80 0.65 -36.57
CA SER A 317 39.82 0.53 -38.04
C SER A 317 40.27 -0.86 -38.53
N ARG A 318 40.86 -1.68 -37.64
CA ARG A 318 41.53 -2.92 -38.00
C ARG A 318 40.61 -3.99 -38.56
N ILE A 319 40.91 -4.46 -39.76
CA ILE A 319 40.25 -5.61 -40.40
C ILE A 319 41.31 -6.59 -40.95
N GLY A 320 40.98 -7.87 -40.99
CA GLY A 320 41.77 -8.92 -41.60
C GLY A 320 41.13 -9.43 -42.90
N PHE A 321 41.94 -9.63 -43.88
CA PHE A 321 41.54 -10.25 -45.13
C PHE A 321 42.09 -11.66 -45.22
N PRO A 322 41.42 -12.62 -45.92
CA PRO A 322 41.98 -13.92 -46.21
C PRO A 322 43.35 -13.81 -46.89
N ASN A 323 44.34 -14.55 -46.43
CA ASN A 323 45.62 -14.60 -47.01
C ASN A 323 45.61 -15.49 -48.29
N ASN A 324 45.24 -14.91 -49.45
CA ASN A 324 45.05 -15.62 -50.69
C ASN A 324 46.31 -16.32 -51.14
N ALA A 325 47.50 -15.81 -50.82
CA ALA A 325 48.79 -16.47 -51.16
C ALA A 325 48.96 -17.77 -50.35
N CYS A 326 48.64 -17.75 -49.05
CA CYS A 326 48.65 -18.96 -48.23
C CYS A 326 47.54 -19.95 -48.64
N ILE A 327 46.35 -19.50 -48.89
CA ILE A 327 45.19 -20.32 -49.29
C ILE A 327 45.46 -21.01 -50.61
N SER A 328 45.98 -20.31 -51.57
CA SER A 328 46.39 -20.89 -52.87
C SER A 328 47.46 -21.99 -52.70
N GLY A 329 48.34 -21.84 -51.71
CA GLY A 329 49.35 -22.85 -51.36
C GLY A 329 48.77 -24.13 -50.78
N CYS A 330 47.59 -24.08 -50.21
CA CYS A 330 46.90 -25.22 -49.59
C CYS A 330 46.24 -26.18 -50.56
N LYS A 331 46.12 -25.83 -51.85
CA LYS A 331 45.61 -26.67 -52.95
C LYS A 331 44.27 -27.35 -52.65
N GLY A 332 43.35 -26.62 -51.95
CA GLY A 332 42.03 -27.10 -51.59
C GLY A 332 41.96 -27.94 -50.30
N ASN A 333 43.03 -28.01 -49.52
CA ASN A 333 42.97 -28.62 -48.17
C ASN A 333 42.36 -27.67 -47.18
N ALA A 334 41.15 -28.00 -46.74
CA ALA A 334 40.33 -27.11 -45.85
C ALA A 334 41.02 -26.85 -44.51
N ASP A 335 41.74 -27.80 -43.91
CA ASP A 335 42.44 -27.59 -42.63
C ASP A 335 43.64 -26.66 -42.79
N CYS A 336 44.39 -26.77 -43.95
CA CYS A 336 45.41 -25.85 -44.26
C CYS A 336 44.90 -24.43 -44.53
N GLU A 337 43.75 -24.29 -45.23
CA GLU A 337 43.14 -23.01 -45.54
C GLU A 337 42.70 -22.30 -44.27
N LYS A 338 42.09 -23.04 -43.33
CA LYS A 338 41.72 -22.52 -42.00
C LYS A 338 42.91 -22.08 -41.16
N ALA A 339 44.08 -22.70 -41.35
CA ALA A 339 45.31 -22.36 -40.65
C ALA A 339 46.03 -21.13 -41.25
N CYS A 340 45.59 -20.64 -42.39
CA CYS A 340 46.19 -19.45 -43.02
C CYS A 340 45.93 -18.19 -42.19
N PRO A 341 46.96 -17.45 -41.76
CA PRO A 341 46.76 -16.24 -40.98
C PRO A 341 46.11 -15.13 -41.84
N PHE A 342 45.25 -14.32 -41.22
CA PHE A 342 44.72 -13.13 -41.89
C PHE A 342 45.83 -12.09 -42.18
N VAL A 343 45.69 -11.39 -43.29
CA VAL A 343 46.45 -10.18 -43.60
C VAL A 343 45.69 -8.98 -43.10
N TYR A 344 46.21 -8.29 -42.09
CA TYR A 344 45.53 -7.19 -41.44
C TYR A 344 45.83 -5.84 -42.08
N SER A 345 44.81 -5.03 -42.23
CA SER A 345 44.86 -3.61 -42.60
C SER A 345 44.40 -2.75 -41.43
N ASN A 346 45.23 -1.79 -41.04
CA ASN A 346 44.86 -0.70 -40.14
C ASN A 346 44.74 0.58 -40.98
N ASN A 347 43.72 1.36 -40.79
CA ASN A 347 43.49 2.57 -41.56
C ASN A 347 43.62 3.82 -40.67
N THR A 348 44.81 4.45 -40.75
CA THR A 348 45.12 5.65 -39.95
C THR A 348 44.21 6.84 -40.27
N LYS A 349 43.62 6.89 -41.45
CA LYS A 349 42.63 7.88 -41.86
C LYS A 349 41.46 7.93 -40.91
N PHE A 350 40.87 6.77 -40.56
CA PHE A 350 39.71 6.68 -39.66
C PHE A 350 40.09 6.91 -38.21
N THR A 351 41.20 6.33 -37.74
CA THR A 351 41.65 6.54 -36.35
C THR A 351 42.12 7.99 -36.11
N ALA A 352 42.69 8.66 -37.12
CA ALA A 352 42.99 10.09 -37.05
C ALA A 352 41.72 10.95 -37.01
N ALA A 353 40.67 10.60 -37.80
CA ALA A 353 39.42 11.28 -37.80
C ALA A 353 38.75 11.16 -36.42
N GLN A 354 38.69 9.96 -35.82
CA GLN A 354 38.18 9.70 -34.47
C GLN A 354 38.95 10.51 -33.41
N THR A 355 40.25 10.56 -33.47
CA THR A 355 41.12 11.36 -32.60
C THR A 355 40.85 12.86 -32.77
N SER A 356 40.62 13.33 -33.98
CA SER A 356 40.28 14.72 -34.26
C SER A 356 38.95 15.12 -33.63
N VAL A 357 37.94 14.25 -33.69
CA VAL A 357 36.64 14.50 -32.99
C VAL A 357 36.87 14.66 -31.52
N ILE A 358 37.63 13.78 -30.86
CA ILE A 358 37.95 13.85 -29.44
C ILE A 358 38.60 15.19 -29.07
N SER A 359 39.58 15.63 -29.88
CA SER A 359 40.29 16.88 -29.60
C SER A 359 39.50 18.14 -29.92
N THR A 360 38.57 18.08 -30.89
CA THR A 360 37.77 19.22 -31.32
C THR A 360 36.55 19.48 -30.42
N PHE A 361 35.90 18.42 -29.97
CA PHE A 361 34.80 18.52 -28.99
C PHE A 361 35.39 18.67 -27.58
N SER A 362 35.73 19.88 -27.20
CA SER A 362 36.17 20.18 -25.83
C SER A 362 35.09 19.91 -24.76
N ASN A 363 33.88 19.51 -25.16
CA ASN A 363 32.71 19.47 -24.29
C ASN A 363 32.15 18.04 -24.20
N ASN A 364 32.54 17.31 -23.15
CA ASN A 364 32.00 15.99 -22.75
C ASN A 364 32.23 14.87 -23.79
N VAL A 365 33.34 14.92 -24.56
CA VAL A 365 33.80 13.85 -25.46
C VAL A 365 35.21 13.41 -25.07
N TYR A 366 35.43 12.12 -24.90
CA TYR A 366 36.61 11.51 -24.31
C TYR A 366 37.18 10.43 -25.19
N ALA A 367 38.48 10.17 -25.04
CA ALA A 367 39.18 9.10 -25.75
C ALA A 367 38.81 7.73 -25.12
N GLY A 368 38.29 6.84 -25.94
CA GLY A 368 38.18 5.41 -25.66
C GLY A 368 39.47 4.63 -26.03
N PRO A 369 39.43 3.30 -26.03
CA PRO A 369 40.57 2.48 -26.35
C PRO A 369 41.03 2.65 -27.81
N PHE A 370 42.32 2.44 -28.07
CA PHE A 370 42.84 2.26 -29.41
C PHE A 370 42.85 0.76 -29.73
N THR A 371 41.79 0.29 -30.38
CA THR A 371 41.51 -1.14 -30.51
C THR A 371 42.36 -1.84 -31.59
N ASP A 372 42.99 -1.08 -32.50
CA ASP A 372 43.82 -1.62 -33.58
C ASP A 372 45.11 -2.25 -33.05
N VAL A 373 45.57 -1.91 -31.87
CA VAL A 373 46.76 -2.48 -31.23
C VAL A 373 46.51 -3.81 -30.52
N ILE A 374 45.24 -4.14 -30.29
CA ILE A 374 44.86 -5.38 -29.60
C ILE A 374 45.05 -6.56 -30.59
N GLN A 375 46.01 -7.39 -30.27
CA GLN A 375 46.41 -8.54 -31.08
C GLN A 375 46.79 -9.71 -30.16
N PRO A 376 46.56 -10.94 -30.61
CA PRO A 376 45.79 -11.50 -31.72
C PRO A 376 44.31 -11.69 -31.35
N ASN A 377 43.62 -12.70 -31.87
CA ASN A 377 42.30 -13.17 -31.47
C ASN A 377 41.12 -12.40 -32.09
N ARG A 378 41.19 -12.28 -33.42
CA ARG A 378 40.05 -12.00 -34.27
C ARG A 378 39.79 -13.22 -35.15
N VAL A 379 38.86 -14.08 -34.71
CA VAL A 379 38.65 -15.43 -35.28
C VAL A 379 38.26 -15.43 -36.75
N ASP A 380 37.63 -14.37 -37.22
CA ASP A 380 37.22 -14.14 -38.61
C ASP A 380 37.94 -12.94 -39.26
N GLY A 381 39.02 -12.47 -38.63
CA GLY A 381 39.78 -11.29 -39.08
C GLY A 381 39.20 -9.95 -38.59
N ILE A 382 37.98 -9.90 -38.10
CA ILE A 382 37.29 -8.65 -37.70
C ILE A 382 36.91 -8.65 -36.23
N HIS A 383 36.23 -9.71 -35.76
CA HIS A 383 35.63 -9.75 -34.46
C HIS A 383 36.55 -10.30 -33.38
N PHE A 384 36.59 -9.63 -32.25
CA PHE A 384 37.31 -10.11 -31.07
C PHE A 384 36.74 -11.44 -30.58
N SER A 385 37.59 -12.28 -30.01
CA SER A 385 37.18 -13.57 -29.44
C SER A 385 38.07 -13.98 -28.29
N GLY A 386 37.56 -14.80 -27.36
CA GLY A 386 38.31 -15.36 -26.23
C GLY A 386 39.14 -14.29 -25.49
N ASP A 387 40.48 -14.47 -25.42
CA ASP A 387 41.38 -13.53 -24.75
C ASP A 387 41.35 -12.12 -25.35
N GLY A 388 41.02 -11.99 -26.66
CA GLY A 388 40.84 -10.68 -27.29
C GLY A 388 39.69 -9.87 -26.65
N LEU A 389 38.64 -10.53 -26.20
CA LEU A 389 37.56 -9.86 -25.46
C LEU A 389 38.01 -9.39 -24.07
N LEU A 390 38.90 -10.14 -23.40
CA LEU A 390 39.45 -9.74 -22.11
C LEU A 390 40.38 -8.53 -22.27
N GLN A 391 41.21 -8.52 -23.32
CA GLN A 391 42.08 -7.40 -23.64
C GLN A 391 41.27 -6.15 -24.02
N LEU A 392 40.20 -6.32 -24.79
CA LEU A 392 39.30 -5.22 -25.14
C LEU A 392 38.63 -4.63 -23.90
N ALA A 393 38.14 -5.49 -22.96
CA ALA A 393 37.56 -5.04 -21.69
C ALA A 393 38.59 -4.25 -20.86
N GLN A 394 39.83 -4.73 -20.79
CA GLN A 394 40.91 -4.05 -20.07
C GLN A 394 41.23 -2.68 -20.71
N ALA A 395 41.28 -2.61 -22.03
CA ALA A 395 41.54 -1.35 -22.75
C ALA A 395 40.41 -0.31 -22.56
N TRP A 396 39.13 -0.77 -22.52
CA TRP A 396 38.00 0.09 -22.15
C TRP A 396 38.12 0.58 -20.70
N TYR A 397 38.45 -0.29 -19.76
CA TYR A 397 38.64 0.06 -18.35
C TYR A 397 39.73 1.11 -18.16
N GLU A 398 40.89 0.95 -18.82
CA GLU A 398 42.00 1.90 -18.78
C GLU A 398 41.63 3.26 -19.36
N SER A 399 40.80 3.29 -20.41
CA SER A 399 40.31 4.52 -21.01
C SER A 399 39.31 5.24 -20.05
N MET A 400 38.58 4.50 -19.24
CA MET A 400 37.65 5.03 -18.22
C MET A 400 38.37 5.20 -16.87
N SER A 401 39.46 5.92 -16.87
CA SER A 401 40.29 6.23 -15.70
C SER A 401 39.56 7.12 -14.69
N PRO A 402 40.07 7.27 -13.45
CA PRO A 402 39.54 8.23 -12.50
C PRO A 402 39.42 9.66 -13.02
N VAL A 403 40.33 10.05 -13.96
CA VAL A 403 40.31 11.37 -14.64
C VAL A 403 39.03 11.49 -15.49
N PHE A 404 38.67 10.44 -16.25
CA PHE A 404 37.43 10.41 -17.00
C PHE A 404 36.20 10.58 -16.08
N PHE A 405 36.11 9.83 -14.97
CA PHE A 405 34.98 9.93 -14.06
C PHE A 405 34.88 11.29 -13.35
N ALA A 406 36.02 11.94 -13.08
CA ALA A 406 36.03 13.28 -12.50
C ALA A 406 35.63 14.38 -13.51
N ALA A 407 36.02 14.21 -14.78
CA ALA A 407 35.80 15.22 -15.81
C ALA A 407 34.46 15.07 -16.55
N SER A 408 33.95 13.83 -16.70
CA SER A 408 32.69 13.59 -17.42
C SER A 408 31.47 14.09 -16.64
N ILE A 409 30.54 14.71 -17.38
CA ILE A 409 29.29 15.21 -16.82
C ILE A 409 28.19 14.17 -17.09
N PRO A 410 27.72 13.41 -16.06
CA PRO A 410 26.69 12.41 -16.24
C PRO A 410 25.31 13.07 -16.40
N LEU A 411 24.42 12.40 -17.11
CA LEU A 411 23.01 12.69 -17.10
C LEU A 411 22.35 11.94 -15.94
N LEU A 412 21.72 12.68 -15.04
CA LEU A 412 21.07 12.08 -13.86
C LEU A 412 19.65 11.61 -14.18
N PRO A 413 19.12 10.62 -13.40
CA PRO A 413 17.74 10.19 -13.51
C PRO A 413 16.79 11.38 -13.32
N GLN A 414 15.70 11.39 -14.07
CA GLN A 414 14.72 12.48 -14.02
C GLN A 414 13.56 12.10 -13.09
N GLN A 415 12.98 13.12 -12.45
CA GLN A 415 11.78 12.93 -11.65
C GLN A 415 10.63 12.40 -12.51
N GLN A 416 9.98 11.35 -12.07
CA GLN A 416 8.85 10.77 -12.76
C GLN A 416 7.56 11.54 -12.48
N PRO A 417 6.61 11.60 -13.44
CA PRO A 417 5.37 12.35 -13.30
C PRO A 417 4.46 11.78 -12.20
N VAL A 418 3.75 12.66 -11.51
CA VAL A 418 2.77 12.31 -10.47
C VAL A 418 1.42 12.05 -11.10
N ALA A 419 0.73 10.98 -10.71
CA ALA A 419 -0.65 10.73 -11.10
C ALA A 419 -1.61 11.19 -9.99
N THR A 420 -2.69 11.88 -10.38
CA THR A 420 -3.82 12.18 -9.50
C THR A 420 -4.93 11.17 -9.79
N VAL A 421 -5.36 10.46 -8.75
CA VAL A 421 -6.35 9.39 -8.85
C VAL A 421 -7.53 9.73 -7.95
N ASN A 422 -8.73 9.82 -8.52
CA ASN A 422 -9.96 10.16 -7.80
C ASN A 422 -11.11 9.27 -8.24
N CYS A 423 -12.14 9.16 -7.40
CA CYS A 423 -13.37 8.52 -7.78
C CYS A 423 -14.09 9.31 -8.88
N GLY A 424 -14.63 8.60 -9.85
CA GLY A 424 -15.53 9.19 -10.85
C GLY A 424 -16.91 9.53 -10.29
N PRO A 425 -17.71 10.36 -11.02
CA PRO A 425 -18.94 10.95 -10.46
C PRO A 425 -20.00 9.95 -9.98
N ALA A 426 -20.06 8.77 -10.59
CA ALA A 426 -21.05 7.74 -10.24
C ALA A 426 -20.55 6.73 -9.18
N ASN A 427 -19.39 6.94 -8.57
CA ASN A 427 -18.74 6.02 -7.63
C ASN A 427 -18.43 4.60 -8.17
N ASN A 428 -18.59 4.36 -9.46
CA ASN A 428 -18.35 3.08 -10.14
C ASN A 428 -17.19 3.15 -11.16
N SER A 429 -16.43 4.23 -11.12
CA SER A 429 -15.27 4.45 -11.98
C SER A 429 -14.17 5.20 -11.21
N VAL A 430 -12.95 5.14 -11.74
CA VAL A 430 -11.80 5.87 -11.21
C VAL A 430 -11.28 6.80 -12.31
N SER A 431 -11.13 8.08 -12.01
CA SER A 431 -10.51 9.06 -12.89
C SER A 431 -9.03 9.19 -12.55
N VAL A 432 -8.18 9.00 -13.54
CA VAL A 432 -6.73 9.18 -13.43
C VAL A 432 -6.32 10.37 -14.30
N SER A 433 -5.67 11.34 -13.69
CA SER A 433 -5.14 12.54 -14.38
C SER A 433 -3.63 12.61 -14.22
N LEU A 434 -2.93 12.83 -15.33
CA LEU A 434 -1.48 13.02 -15.39
C LEU A 434 -1.16 14.53 -15.44
N PRO A 435 0.07 14.97 -15.11
CA PRO A 435 0.44 16.38 -15.16
C PRO A 435 0.32 16.92 -16.60
N ALA A 436 0.02 18.20 -16.72
CA ALA A 436 0.07 18.91 -18.00
C ALA A 436 1.53 19.20 -18.42
N GLY A 437 1.74 19.63 -19.67
CA GLY A 437 3.04 20.07 -20.18
C GLY A 437 3.83 19.01 -20.94
N TYR A 438 3.33 17.79 -21.06
CA TYR A 438 3.90 16.77 -21.93
C TYR A 438 3.28 16.85 -23.33
N GLN A 439 4.08 16.50 -24.34
CA GLN A 439 3.66 16.51 -25.74
C GLN A 439 2.71 15.35 -26.08
N SER A 440 2.93 14.19 -25.48
CA SER A 440 2.06 13.02 -25.68
C SER A 440 1.91 12.18 -24.41
N TYR A 441 0.81 11.45 -24.35
CA TYR A 441 0.42 10.52 -23.29
C TYR A 441 -0.07 9.24 -23.94
N GLU A 442 0.58 8.14 -23.70
CA GLU A 442 0.25 6.83 -24.24
C GLU A 442 0.12 5.82 -23.10
N TRP A 443 -1.04 5.24 -22.94
CA TRP A 443 -1.32 4.22 -21.95
C TRP A 443 -0.90 2.83 -22.47
N ARG A 444 -0.65 1.92 -21.55
CA ARG A 444 -0.16 0.57 -21.84
C ARG A 444 -1.07 -0.22 -22.81
N ASP A 445 -2.36 0.10 -22.87
CA ASP A 445 -3.36 -0.45 -23.79
C ASP A 445 -3.51 0.39 -25.08
N SER A 446 -2.51 1.19 -25.43
CA SER A 446 -2.45 2.06 -26.61
C SER A 446 -3.50 3.18 -26.65
N GLN A 447 -4.25 3.38 -25.58
CA GLN A 447 -5.10 4.57 -25.47
C GLN A 447 -4.23 5.80 -25.24
N THR A 448 -4.71 6.95 -25.69
CA THR A 448 -4.02 8.24 -25.56
C THR A 448 -4.78 9.21 -24.67
N GLY A 449 -4.10 10.24 -24.21
CA GLY A 449 -4.71 11.34 -23.47
C GLY A 449 -4.26 11.43 -22.02
N ARG A 450 -4.30 12.66 -21.52
CA ARG A 450 -3.82 13.03 -20.17
C ARG A 450 -4.70 12.49 -19.05
N THR A 451 -6.00 12.39 -19.28
CA THR A 451 -6.98 11.94 -18.29
C THR A 451 -7.71 10.72 -18.80
N ARG A 452 -7.94 9.74 -17.93
CA ARG A 452 -8.73 8.54 -18.23
C ARG A 452 -9.73 8.24 -17.15
N THR A 453 -10.89 7.74 -17.57
CA THR A 453 -11.90 7.14 -16.69
C THR A 453 -11.79 5.62 -16.81
N LEU A 454 -11.51 4.95 -15.72
CA LEU A 454 -11.28 3.51 -15.63
C LEU A 454 -12.49 2.86 -14.96
N THR A 455 -13.08 1.88 -15.62
CA THR A 455 -14.27 1.15 -15.15
C THR A 455 -14.01 -0.35 -14.99
N GLN A 456 -12.86 -0.83 -15.44
CA GLN A 456 -12.46 -2.23 -15.38
C GLN A 456 -11.28 -2.44 -14.43
N PRO A 457 -11.19 -3.59 -13.75
CA PRO A 457 -10.02 -3.94 -12.97
C PRO A 457 -8.80 -4.13 -13.88
N GLY A 458 -7.63 -3.82 -13.36
CA GLY A 458 -6.38 -3.94 -14.10
C GLY A 458 -5.29 -3.01 -13.60
N MET A 459 -4.12 -3.12 -14.22
CA MET A 459 -2.97 -2.25 -13.98
C MET A 459 -2.80 -1.27 -15.14
N TYR A 460 -2.86 0.01 -14.83
CA TYR A 460 -2.79 1.10 -15.79
C TYR A 460 -1.53 1.94 -15.56
N GLN A 461 -0.78 2.14 -16.62
CA GLN A 461 0.44 2.95 -16.62
C GLN A 461 0.55 3.68 -17.96
N ALA A 462 1.03 4.90 -17.94
CA ALA A 462 1.25 5.68 -19.15
C ALA A 462 2.73 6.03 -19.34
N LYS A 463 3.13 6.11 -20.61
CA LYS A 463 4.34 6.79 -21.06
C LYS A 463 3.98 8.22 -21.43
N LEU A 464 4.78 9.15 -20.94
CA LEU A 464 4.63 10.57 -21.23
C LEU A 464 5.87 11.06 -21.96
N LYS A 465 5.72 11.85 -23.01
CA LYS A 465 6.87 12.46 -23.72
C LYS A 465 6.88 13.96 -23.52
N ASP A 466 8.05 14.51 -23.18
CA ASP A 466 8.24 15.94 -23.16
C ASP A 466 8.42 16.53 -24.59
N GLY A 467 8.57 17.84 -24.71
CA GLY A 467 8.75 18.52 -26.00
C GLY A 467 10.05 18.14 -26.76
N SER A 468 10.96 17.39 -26.13
CA SER A 468 12.16 16.84 -26.74
C SER A 468 12.04 15.35 -27.07
N GLY A 469 10.88 14.75 -26.74
CA GLY A 469 10.63 13.33 -26.92
C GLY A 469 11.26 12.43 -25.85
N ASN A 470 11.78 12.99 -24.74
CA ASN A 470 12.23 12.21 -23.61
C ASN A 470 11.02 11.55 -22.95
N THR A 471 11.14 10.28 -22.59
CA THR A 471 10.02 9.47 -22.11
C THR A 471 10.10 9.28 -20.60
N TYR A 472 8.95 9.43 -19.96
CA TYR A 472 8.73 9.27 -18.53
C TYR A 472 7.65 8.23 -18.30
N LEU A 473 7.64 7.60 -17.12
CA LEU A 473 6.62 6.63 -16.72
C LEU A 473 5.72 7.21 -15.63
N SER A 474 4.42 7.13 -15.81
CA SER A 474 3.51 7.35 -14.69
C SER A 474 3.65 6.22 -13.66
N PRO A 475 3.22 6.41 -12.39
CA PRO A 475 3.05 5.29 -11.51
C PRO A 475 2.05 4.29 -12.09
N VAL A 476 2.14 3.05 -11.65
CA VAL A 476 1.11 2.04 -11.92
C VAL A 476 -0.09 2.34 -11.05
N VAL A 477 -1.25 2.52 -11.66
CA VAL A 477 -2.54 2.62 -10.95
C VAL A 477 -3.22 1.26 -11.07
N GLU A 478 -3.40 0.60 -9.94
CA GLU A 478 -4.10 -0.69 -9.88
C GLU A 478 -5.56 -0.45 -9.52
N ILE A 479 -6.48 -0.93 -10.36
CA ILE A 479 -7.92 -0.88 -10.11
C ILE A 479 -8.40 -2.26 -9.71
N SER A 480 -8.99 -2.36 -8.52
CA SER A 480 -9.62 -3.57 -8.02
C SER A 480 -11.13 -3.57 -8.27
N ASN A 481 -11.75 -4.73 -8.26
CA ASN A 481 -13.20 -4.89 -8.42
C ASN A 481 -13.83 -5.43 -7.11
N PRO A 482 -14.96 -4.91 -6.65
CA PRO A 482 -15.74 -3.81 -7.23
C PRO A 482 -15.13 -2.43 -6.92
N ILE A 483 -15.26 -1.49 -7.87
CA ILE A 483 -14.81 -0.09 -7.66
C ILE A 483 -15.65 0.60 -6.60
N GLN A 484 -16.99 0.46 -6.67
CA GLN A 484 -17.87 0.97 -5.63
C GLN A 484 -17.85 0.03 -4.42
N PRO A 485 -17.55 0.53 -3.22
CA PRO A 485 -17.58 -0.29 -2.02
C PRO A 485 -18.96 -0.86 -1.73
N ALA A 486 -19.01 -2.04 -1.12
CA ALA A 486 -20.24 -2.60 -0.59
C ALA A 486 -20.82 -1.71 0.51
N VAL A 487 -22.15 -1.70 0.62
CA VAL A 487 -22.85 -0.98 1.68
C VAL A 487 -22.50 -1.59 3.05
N PRO A 488 -22.01 -0.80 4.02
CA PRO A 488 -21.73 -1.33 5.34
C PRO A 488 -22.99 -1.82 6.05
N THR A 489 -22.88 -2.89 6.81
CA THR A 489 -23.88 -3.24 7.82
C THR A 489 -23.45 -2.62 9.15
N VAL A 490 -24.45 -2.34 10.01
CA VAL A 490 -24.22 -1.78 11.34
C VAL A 490 -24.55 -2.82 12.40
N SER A 491 -23.67 -2.99 13.39
CA SER A 491 -23.92 -3.82 14.57
C SER A 491 -23.82 -3.02 15.85
N VAL A 492 -24.43 -3.56 16.91
CA VAL A 492 -24.40 -2.98 18.28
C VAL A 492 -23.37 -3.73 19.11
N GLY A 493 -22.45 -2.98 19.75
CA GLY A 493 -21.41 -3.54 20.60
C GLY A 493 -20.36 -4.37 19.85
N GLN A 494 -19.46 -5.00 20.59
CA GLN A 494 -18.34 -5.76 20.01
C GLN A 494 -18.73 -7.15 19.43
N GLN A 495 -19.91 -7.65 19.74
CA GLN A 495 -20.31 -9.03 19.38
C GLN A 495 -20.97 -9.21 18.01
N GLY A 496 -20.99 -8.16 17.18
CA GLY A 496 -21.43 -8.29 15.79
C GLY A 496 -22.92 -8.54 15.56
N THR A 497 -23.77 -8.35 16.56
CA THR A 497 -25.23 -8.45 16.41
C THR A 497 -25.72 -7.32 15.50
N ALA A 498 -26.43 -7.66 14.43
CA ALA A 498 -27.01 -6.65 13.53
C ALA A 498 -27.89 -5.68 14.32
N ALA A 499 -27.68 -4.37 14.09
CA ALA A 499 -28.46 -3.34 14.75
C ALA A 499 -29.90 -3.35 14.22
N ALA A 500 -30.90 -3.41 15.11
CA ALA A 500 -32.27 -3.14 14.72
C ALA A 500 -32.41 -1.68 14.27
N ALA A 501 -33.39 -1.39 13.41
CA ALA A 501 -33.64 -0.05 12.86
C ALA A 501 -33.92 1.01 13.96
N GLN A 502 -34.42 0.59 15.07
CA GLN A 502 -34.60 1.44 16.26
C GLN A 502 -33.84 0.86 17.46
N GLN A 503 -33.10 1.71 18.10
CA GLN A 503 -32.35 1.42 19.32
C GLN A 503 -32.80 2.36 20.44
N GLN A 504 -32.67 1.93 21.67
CA GLN A 504 -32.98 2.76 22.82
C GLN A 504 -31.95 2.61 23.93
N VAL A 505 -31.70 3.70 24.61
CA VAL A 505 -30.83 3.72 25.80
C VAL A 505 -31.46 4.57 26.88
N CYS A 506 -31.12 4.30 28.12
CA CYS A 506 -31.47 5.17 29.22
C CYS A 506 -30.71 6.50 29.15
N ALA A 507 -31.24 7.54 29.75
CA ALA A 507 -30.55 8.81 29.94
C ALA A 507 -29.16 8.56 30.54
N ASP A 508 -28.18 9.39 30.11
CA ASP A 508 -26.76 9.34 30.52
C ASP A 508 -26.02 8.06 30.09
N SER A 509 -26.64 7.23 29.24
CA SER A 509 -26.00 6.05 28.65
C SER A 509 -25.54 6.32 27.20
N VAL A 510 -24.55 5.56 26.74
CA VAL A 510 -24.04 5.60 25.36
C VAL A 510 -24.37 4.30 24.63
N LEU A 511 -24.66 4.41 23.35
CA LEU A 511 -24.78 3.27 22.45
C LEU A 511 -23.51 3.18 21.56
N SER A 512 -22.87 2.02 21.55
CA SER A 512 -21.76 1.76 20.68
C SER A 512 -22.26 1.11 19.39
N LEU A 513 -22.06 1.79 18.24
CA LEU A 513 -22.34 1.26 16.92
C LEU A 513 -21.03 0.92 16.21
N VAL A 514 -21.01 -0.21 15.53
CA VAL A 514 -19.85 -0.70 14.75
C VAL A 514 -20.24 -0.82 13.28
N ALA A 515 -19.46 -0.16 12.43
CA ALA A 515 -19.58 -0.29 10.98
C ALA A 515 -18.82 -1.54 10.50
N ASN A 516 -19.53 -2.50 9.92
CA ASN A 516 -18.93 -3.67 9.31
C ASN A 516 -18.57 -3.34 7.85
N THR A 517 -17.35 -2.88 7.65
CA THR A 517 -16.77 -2.53 6.35
C THR A 517 -15.71 -3.54 5.96
N THR A 518 -15.37 -3.63 4.66
CA THR A 518 -14.20 -4.39 4.20
C THR A 518 -12.91 -3.77 4.75
N PRO A 519 -11.83 -4.55 4.95
CA PRO A 519 -10.57 -4.04 5.51
C PRO A 519 -9.95 -2.87 4.74
N GLN A 520 -10.26 -2.76 3.44
CA GLN A 520 -9.69 -1.74 2.53
C GLN A 520 -10.54 -0.46 2.47
N THR A 521 -11.59 -0.35 3.30
CA THR A 521 -12.48 0.81 3.29
C THR A 521 -12.56 1.48 4.65
N GLN A 522 -12.70 2.81 4.62
CA GLN A 522 -12.93 3.63 5.80
C GLN A 522 -14.44 3.84 6.00
N ALA A 523 -14.92 3.75 7.24
CA ALA A 523 -16.26 4.13 7.57
C ALA A 523 -16.38 5.67 7.64
N VAL A 524 -17.49 6.21 7.14
CA VAL A 524 -17.85 7.63 7.30
C VAL A 524 -19.29 7.70 7.77
N TRP A 525 -19.47 8.09 9.04
CA TRP A 525 -20.79 8.18 9.68
C TRP A 525 -21.47 9.51 9.38
N SER A 526 -22.78 9.52 9.47
CA SER A 526 -23.61 10.73 9.28
C SER A 526 -23.30 11.87 10.26
N ASN A 527 -22.68 11.58 11.40
CA ASN A 527 -22.17 12.57 12.37
C ASN A 527 -20.74 13.04 12.09
N GLY A 528 -20.15 12.67 10.95
CA GLY A 528 -18.80 13.05 10.56
C GLY A 528 -17.67 12.17 11.11
N SER A 529 -17.97 11.21 11.98
CA SER A 529 -16.95 10.29 12.50
C SER A 529 -16.43 9.38 11.40
N THR A 530 -15.12 9.13 11.40
CA THR A 530 -14.45 8.18 10.47
C THR A 530 -13.98 6.91 11.16
N GLN A 531 -14.29 6.77 12.44
CA GLN A 531 -13.92 5.58 13.21
C GLN A 531 -14.85 4.40 12.87
N ARG A 532 -14.31 3.19 12.88
CA ARG A 532 -15.10 1.97 12.67
C ARG A 532 -16.18 1.80 13.75
N THR A 533 -15.87 2.20 14.98
CA THR A 533 -16.79 2.19 16.12
C THR A 533 -17.08 3.61 16.55
N VAL A 534 -18.35 3.95 16.72
CA VAL A 534 -18.81 5.24 17.21
C VAL A 534 -19.67 5.06 18.45
N ASN A 535 -19.37 5.85 19.49
CA ASN A 535 -20.16 5.91 20.70
C ASN A 535 -21.11 7.12 20.60
N ILE A 536 -22.42 6.86 20.61
CA ILE A 536 -23.46 7.88 20.46
C ILE A 536 -24.25 8.06 21.74
N ALA A 537 -24.46 9.32 22.13
CA ALA A 537 -25.16 9.73 23.33
C ALA A 537 -26.26 10.76 23.06
N THR A 538 -26.58 11.02 21.80
CA THR A 538 -27.62 11.97 21.38
C THR A 538 -28.65 11.25 20.53
N ALA A 539 -29.94 11.61 20.75
CA ALA A 539 -31.03 11.08 19.94
C ALA A 539 -30.86 11.51 18.47
N GLY A 540 -31.21 10.64 17.55
CA GLY A 540 -31.08 10.94 16.12
C GLY A 540 -31.00 9.67 15.28
N THR A 541 -30.87 9.86 13.96
CA THR A 541 -30.68 8.77 13.01
C THR A 541 -29.23 8.75 12.53
N TYR A 542 -28.60 7.60 12.70
CA TYR A 542 -27.20 7.37 12.36
C TYR A 542 -27.10 6.40 11.19
N SER A 543 -26.35 6.77 10.19
CA SER A 543 -26.04 5.93 9.03
C SER A 543 -24.55 6.03 8.70
N VAL A 544 -24.06 5.10 7.89
CA VAL A 544 -22.64 5.02 7.53
C VAL A 544 -22.46 4.68 6.05
N GLN A 545 -21.42 5.23 5.45
CA GLN A 545 -20.92 4.86 4.13
C GLN A 545 -19.52 4.27 4.25
N ALA A 546 -19.18 3.33 3.38
CA ALA A 546 -17.82 2.90 3.18
C ALA A 546 -17.17 3.76 2.10
N VAL A 547 -15.93 4.19 2.32
CA VAL A 547 -15.12 4.96 1.36
C VAL A 547 -13.84 4.17 1.10
N ASN A 548 -13.54 3.87 -0.18
CA ASN A 548 -12.32 3.18 -0.55
C ASN A 548 -11.16 4.16 -0.78
N MET A 549 -9.98 3.63 -1.11
CA MET A 549 -8.75 4.38 -1.31
C MET A 549 -8.79 5.34 -2.52
N TYR A 550 -9.70 5.12 -3.48
CA TYR A 550 -9.92 6.05 -4.60
C TYR A 550 -10.84 7.21 -4.22
N GLY A 551 -11.46 7.17 -3.03
CA GLY A 551 -12.48 8.11 -2.59
C GLY A 551 -13.91 7.75 -3.04
N CYS A 552 -14.12 6.58 -3.67
CA CYS A 552 -15.45 6.11 -4.06
C CYS A 552 -16.25 5.69 -2.81
N LYS A 553 -17.53 6.08 -2.80
CA LYS A 553 -18.44 5.87 -1.67
C LYS A 553 -19.45 4.78 -2.01
N SER A 554 -19.77 3.96 -1.02
CA SER A 554 -20.96 3.11 -1.09
C SER A 554 -22.23 3.95 -1.06
N THR A 555 -23.37 3.35 -1.38
CA THR A 555 -24.65 3.88 -0.94
C THR A 555 -24.67 3.88 0.59
N THR A 556 -25.51 4.75 1.16
CA THR A 556 -25.64 4.90 2.62
C THR A 556 -26.32 3.65 3.21
N SER A 557 -25.86 3.17 4.35
CA SER A 557 -26.53 2.10 5.10
C SER A 557 -27.94 2.49 5.51
N ALA A 558 -28.77 1.51 5.85
CA ALA A 558 -30.01 1.78 6.57
C ALA A 558 -29.73 2.62 7.84
N GLY A 559 -30.58 3.60 8.10
CA GLY A 559 -30.47 4.46 9.27
C GLY A 559 -30.86 3.72 10.55
N ILE A 560 -30.09 3.91 11.61
CA ILE A 560 -30.38 3.43 12.96
C ILE A 560 -30.86 4.61 13.76
N SER A 561 -32.14 4.58 14.17
CA SER A 561 -32.75 5.61 15.01
C SER A 561 -32.46 5.32 16.48
N LEU A 562 -31.79 6.25 17.17
CA LEU A 562 -31.55 6.18 18.62
C LEU A 562 -32.57 7.02 19.35
N VAL A 563 -33.30 6.38 20.27
CA VAL A 563 -34.19 7.01 21.23
C VAL A 563 -33.52 7.03 22.61
N ILE A 564 -33.38 8.19 23.19
CA ILE A 564 -32.91 8.33 24.58
C ILE A 564 -34.14 8.42 25.47
N ARG A 565 -34.27 7.48 26.40
CA ARG A 565 -35.35 7.49 27.36
C ARG A 565 -35.12 8.55 28.45
N PRO A 566 -36.17 9.18 28.95
CA PRO A 566 -36.00 10.25 29.91
C PRO A 566 -35.33 9.74 31.19
N LYS A 567 -34.60 10.63 31.85
CA LYS A 567 -34.02 10.36 33.16
C LYS A 567 -35.14 10.20 34.17
N LEU A 568 -35.16 9.08 34.88
CA LEU A 568 -36.16 8.83 35.89
C LEU A 568 -35.90 9.68 37.15
N ILE A 569 -36.99 10.12 37.79
CA ILE A 569 -36.93 10.94 39.00
C ILE A 569 -36.52 10.03 40.17
N THR A 570 -35.58 10.49 40.97
CA THR A 570 -35.18 9.83 42.21
C THR A 570 -36.30 9.99 43.25
N PRO A 571 -36.85 8.89 43.81
CA PRO A 571 -37.88 8.98 44.82
C PRO A 571 -37.37 9.55 46.15
N THR A 572 -38.25 10.14 46.94
CA THR A 572 -38.03 10.31 48.37
C THR A 572 -38.68 9.15 49.12
N ILE A 573 -38.10 8.74 50.22
CA ILE A 573 -38.67 7.66 51.03
C ILE A 573 -38.98 8.16 52.43
N ALA A 574 -40.11 7.65 53.00
CA ALA A 574 -40.52 7.95 54.35
C ALA A 574 -41.04 6.67 55.08
N GLN A 575 -40.88 6.62 56.34
CA GLN A 575 -41.52 5.58 57.17
C GLN A 575 -43.00 6.01 57.45
N VAL A 576 -43.94 5.20 56.99
CA VAL A 576 -45.40 5.48 57.14
C VAL A 576 -46.09 4.51 58.08
N GLY A 577 -45.36 3.49 58.52
CA GLY A 577 -45.85 2.52 59.47
C GLY A 577 -44.76 1.95 60.37
N ALA A 578 -45.12 1.03 61.29
CA ALA A 578 -44.11 0.36 62.12
C ALA A 578 -43.06 -0.46 61.28
N PHE A 579 -43.52 -1.06 60.19
CA PHE A 579 -42.73 -1.86 59.26
C PHE A 579 -42.86 -1.40 57.85
N THR A 580 -43.58 -0.36 57.52
CA THR A 580 -43.84 0.07 56.15
C THR A 580 -43.10 1.33 55.83
N LEU A 581 -42.24 1.23 54.75
CA LEU A 581 -41.61 2.36 54.08
C LEU A 581 -42.40 2.68 52.82
N GLN A 582 -42.49 3.95 52.46
CA GLN A 582 -43.12 4.43 51.24
C GLN A 582 -42.21 5.26 50.47
N ALA A 583 -42.13 4.96 49.15
CA ALA A 583 -41.43 5.78 48.15
C ALA A 583 -42.44 6.76 47.54
N ASN A 584 -42.07 8.03 47.47
CA ASN A 584 -42.86 9.11 46.89
C ASN A 584 -42.21 9.71 45.70
N LEU A 585 -42.93 9.81 44.56
CA LEU A 585 -42.51 10.50 43.35
C LEU A 585 -43.46 11.69 43.12
N PRO A 586 -42.94 12.92 43.08
CA PRO A 586 -43.77 14.09 42.80
C PRO A 586 -44.35 14.02 41.38
N GLY A 587 -45.68 14.10 41.24
CA GLY A 587 -46.39 14.24 39.97
C GLY A 587 -46.68 12.95 39.19
N PHE A 588 -46.49 11.76 39.78
CA PHE A 588 -46.79 10.48 39.14
C PHE A 588 -47.84 9.68 39.88
N PRO A 589 -48.76 8.99 39.16
CA PRO A 589 -49.78 8.15 39.82
C PRO A 589 -49.17 6.85 40.36
N ASN A 590 -49.85 6.23 41.33
CA ASN A 590 -49.43 5.10 42.19
C ASN A 590 -49.04 3.77 41.50
N ASN A 591 -48.75 3.73 40.15
CA ASN A 591 -48.49 2.51 39.41
C ASN A 591 -46.99 2.30 39.05
N GLU A 592 -46.08 3.06 39.63
CA GLU A 592 -44.67 2.93 39.31
C GLU A 592 -44.03 1.78 40.07
N GLN A 593 -43.02 1.18 39.42
CA GLN A 593 -42.20 0.13 40.00
C GLN A 593 -40.97 0.72 40.67
N PHE A 594 -40.57 0.10 41.76
CA PHE A 594 -39.41 0.49 42.54
C PHE A 594 -38.49 -0.71 42.78
N ASP A 595 -37.21 -0.46 42.93
CA ASP A 595 -36.30 -1.38 43.58
C ASP A 595 -35.94 -0.84 44.94
N TRP A 596 -36.15 -1.64 45.95
CA TRP A 596 -35.80 -1.32 47.34
C TRP A 596 -34.52 -2.05 47.74
N ARG A 597 -33.72 -1.42 48.59
CA ARG A 597 -32.56 -2.07 49.21
C ARG A 597 -32.36 -1.63 50.65
N ARG A 598 -31.70 -2.51 51.44
CA ARG A 598 -31.13 -2.20 52.76
C ARG A 598 -29.60 -2.22 52.66
N GLY A 599 -28.95 -1.08 52.84
CA GLY A 599 -27.55 -0.92 52.50
C GLY A 599 -27.31 -1.27 51.04
N THR A 600 -26.51 -2.31 50.76
CA THR A 600 -26.24 -2.79 49.40
C THR A 600 -27.13 -3.95 48.93
N GLN A 601 -27.92 -4.54 49.82
CA GLN A 601 -28.75 -5.73 49.57
C GLN A 601 -30.14 -5.35 49.09
N PHE A 602 -30.52 -5.81 47.87
CA PHE A 602 -31.84 -5.63 47.31
C PHE A 602 -32.91 -6.44 48.10
N LEU A 603 -34.10 -5.87 48.24
CA LEU A 603 -35.25 -6.53 48.81
C LEU A 603 -36.03 -7.27 47.73
N ASN A 604 -35.92 -8.59 47.71
CA ASN A 604 -36.60 -9.40 46.70
C ASN A 604 -38.15 -9.31 46.89
N ASN A 605 -38.85 -9.33 45.75
CA ASN A 605 -40.31 -9.30 45.67
C ASN A 605 -41.00 -8.04 46.24
N GLN A 606 -40.25 -6.96 46.49
CA GLN A 606 -40.81 -5.68 46.93
C GLN A 606 -40.56 -4.65 45.81
N ASN A 607 -41.50 -4.58 44.87
CA ASN A 607 -41.39 -3.76 43.67
C ASN A 607 -42.41 -2.62 43.60
N GLY A 608 -43.23 -2.47 44.62
CA GLY A 608 -44.26 -1.44 44.71
C GLY A 608 -43.75 -0.16 45.35
N PRO A 609 -44.63 0.84 45.44
CA PRO A 609 -44.35 2.09 46.12
C PRO A 609 -44.16 1.94 47.65
N THR A 610 -44.54 0.80 48.21
CA THR A 610 -44.30 0.49 49.62
C THR A 610 -43.38 -0.72 49.75
N ALA A 611 -42.61 -0.75 50.83
CA ALA A 611 -41.78 -1.87 51.20
C ALA A 611 -41.83 -2.19 52.67
N LYS A 612 -41.76 -3.48 53.01
CA LYS A 612 -41.68 -3.95 54.39
C LYS A 612 -40.24 -3.93 54.89
N ALA A 613 -40.04 -3.13 55.95
CA ALA A 613 -38.72 -3.04 56.59
C ALA A 613 -38.77 -3.88 57.90
N VAL A 614 -38.03 -4.99 57.89
CA VAL A 614 -38.02 -5.94 59.00
C VAL A 614 -36.81 -5.84 59.91
N SER A 615 -35.71 -5.38 59.40
CA SER A 615 -34.43 -5.32 60.10
C SER A 615 -33.89 -3.90 60.18
N THR A 616 -33.35 -3.52 61.32
CA THR A 616 -32.71 -2.22 61.53
C THR A 616 -31.59 -2.01 60.47
N GLY A 617 -31.50 -0.78 59.94
CA GLY A 617 -30.46 -0.38 58.99
C GLY A 617 -30.89 0.70 57.99
N PRO A 618 -29.99 1.12 57.11
CA PRO A 618 -30.29 2.13 56.08
C PRO A 618 -31.08 1.51 54.93
N TYR A 619 -32.19 2.10 54.55
CA TYR A 619 -33.01 1.73 53.39
C TYR A 619 -32.97 2.84 52.34
N SER A 620 -33.00 2.45 51.10
CA SER A 620 -33.19 3.36 49.99
C SER A 620 -33.99 2.69 48.87
N ALA A 621 -34.60 3.51 48.02
CA ALA A 621 -35.38 3.06 46.88
C ALA A 621 -34.96 3.83 45.62
N ARG A 622 -35.13 3.21 44.46
CA ARG A 622 -35.03 3.86 43.15
C ARG A 622 -36.26 3.52 42.33
N SER A 623 -36.71 4.44 41.50
CA SER A 623 -37.73 4.16 40.52
C SER A 623 -37.17 3.38 39.35
N LYS A 624 -37.96 2.53 38.70
CA LYS A 624 -37.64 1.81 37.48
C LYS A 624 -38.82 1.86 36.52
N ALA A 625 -38.47 1.94 35.21
CA ALA A 625 -39.45 1.87 34.15
C ALA A 625 -38.93 0.95 33.01
N VAL A 626 -39.85 0.16 32.49
CA VAL A 626 -39.57 -0.70 31.31
C VAL A 626 -40.06 0.02 30.06
N PHE A 627 -39.14 0.26 29.14
CA PHE A 627 -39.46 0.86 27.85
C PHE A 627 -39.35 -0.22 26.77
N THR A 628 -40.38 -0.36 25.95
CA THR A 628 -40.47 -1.40 24.92
C THR A 628 -40.45 -0.77 23.53
N LEU A 629 -39.67 -1.34 22.62
CA LEU A 629 -39.73 -1.19 21.17
C LEU A 629 -40.14 -2.53 20.56
N PRO A 630 -40.57 -2.59 19.29
CA PRO A 630 -40.98 -3.84 18.67
C PRO A 630 -39.91 -4.95 18.72
N SER A 631 -38.64 -4.59 18.76
CA SER A 631 -37.51 -5.53 18.76
C SER A 631 -36.72 -5.60 20.07
N SER A 632 -37.01 -4.77 21.06
CA SER A 632 -36.22 -4.71 22.29
C SER A 632 -36.98 -4.09 23.47
N SER A 633 -36.62 -4.48 24.67
CA SER A 633 -37.04 -3.78 25.89
C SER A 633 -35.83 -3.47 26.75
N ILE A 634 -35.84 -2.32 27.42
CA ILE A 634 -34.80 -1.93 28.37
C ILE A 634 -35.48 -1.47 29.68
N THR A 635 -34.82 -1.71 30.79
CA THR A 635 -35.24 -1.15 32.10
C THR A 635 -34.29 -0.02 32.46
N CYS A 636 -34.87 1.16 32.67
CA CYS A 636 -34.12 2.31 33.15
C CYS A 636 -34.40 2.51 34.65
N TYR A 637 -33.46 3.10 35.34
CA TYR A 637 -33.50 3.34 36.76
C TYR A 637 -33.17 4.80 37.08
N SER A 638 -33.78 5.33 38.17
CA SER A 638 -33.29 6.56 38.79
C SER A 638 -32.05 6.28 39.64
N ASN A 639 -31.44 7.32 40.16
CA ASN A 639 -30.55 7.16 41.31
C ASN A 639 -31.34 6.64 42.51
N PHE A 640 -30.66 6.05 43.48
CA PHE A 640 -31.29 5.73 44.76
C PHE A 640 -31.61 7.00 45.55
N SER A 641 -32.73 6.98 46.30
CA SER A 641 -33.06 8.00 47.29
C SER A 641 -31.95 8.17 48.33
N ASN A 642 -31.99 9.26 49.08
CA ASN A 642 -31.23 9.32 50.31
C ASN A 642 -31.61 8.14 51.22
N GLU A 643 -30.64 7.67 52.01
CA GLU A 643 -30.85 6.57 52.92
C GLU A 643 -31.72 7.00 54.07
N LEU A 644 -32.77 6.21 54.38
CA LEU A 644 -33.56 6.32 55.57
C LEU A 644 -33.11 5.29 56.62
N GLN A 645 -32.64 5.75 57.76
CA GLN A 645 -32.30 4.87 58.86
C GLN A 645 -33.60 4.32 59.52
N PHE A 646 -33.82 3.05 59.28
CA PHE A 646 -34.95 2.34 59.89
C PHE A 646 -34.48 1.63 61.16
N THR A 647 -35.24 1.79 62.26
CA THR A 647 -35.07 1.02 63.51
C THR A 647 -36.23 0.09 63.68
N SER A 648 -35.98 -1.18 63.73
CA SER A 648 -37.04 -2.19 63.93
C SER A 648 -37.68 -2.05 65.34
N THR A 649 -38.95 -1.92 65.36
CA THR A 649 -39.76 -1.88 66.59
C THR A 649 -40.39 -3.22 66.94
N ASP A 650 -39.98 -4.29 66.22
CA ASP A 650 -40.43 -5.65 66.49
C ASP A 650 -39.86 -6.16 67.84
N THR A 651 -40.71 -6.41 68.73
CA THR A 651 -40.42 -7.01 70.08
C THR A 651 -40.47 -8.54 70.06
N GLY A 652 -40.45 -9.15 68.84
CA GLY A 652 -40.58 -10.57 68.53
C GLY A 652 -41.95 -10.94 68.00
N GLY A 653 -42.00 -11.84 67.02
CA GLY A 653 -43.27 -12.33 66.44
C GLY A 653 -43.85 -11.49 65.29
N GLY A 654 -43.21 -10.44 64.84
CA GLY A 654 -43.57 -9.76 63.58
C GLY A 654 -44.89 -8.97 63.59
N MET A 655 -45.32 -8.49 64.70
CA MET A 655 -46.56 -7.63 64.86
C MET A 655 -46.28 -6.45 65.73
N ASN A 656 -46.76 -5.27 65.34
CA ASN A 656 -46.78 -4.08 66.17
C ASN A 656 -48.22 -3.47 66.29
N VAL A 657 -48.48 -2.86 67.43
CA VAL A 657 -49.73 -2.14 67.72
C VAL A 657 -49.40 -0.77 68.24
N TYR A 658 -49.81 0.25 67.51
CA TYR A 658 -49.47 1.65 67.85
C TYR A 658 -50.57 2.64 67.49
N PRO A 659 -50.68 3.84 68.05
CA PRO A 659 -49.85 4.25 69.20
C PRO A 659 -50.16 3.40 70.43
N ASN A 660 -49.14 3.22 71.26
CA ASN A 660 -49.27 2.54 72.54
C ASN A 660 -48.53 3.35 73.62
N PRO A 661 -49.19 4.12 74.49
CA PRO A 661 -50.63 4.20 74.71
C PRO A 661 -51.43 4.83 73.56
N SER A 662 -52.68 4.37 73.36
CA SER A 662 -53.65 5.00 72.47
C SER A 662 -54.41 6.09 73.19
N SER A 663 -54.23 7.35 72.84
CA SER A 663 -54.90 8.53 73.44
C SER A 663 -55.87 9.19 72.48
N ASN A 664 -55.93 8.76 71.23
CA ASN A 664 -56.80 9.35 70.20
C ASN A 664 -57.92 8.41 69.76
N GLY A 665 -58.22 7.40 70.57
CA GLY A 665 -59.27 6.45 70.30
C GLY A 665 -59.10 5.50 69.12
N VAL A 666 -57.89 5.42 68.57
CA VAL A 666 -57.57 4.48 67.46
C VAL A 666 -56.24 3.76 67.72
N ILE A 667 -56.18 2.53 67.30
CA ILE A 667 -54.94 1.77 67.21
C ILE A 667 -54.73 1.28 65.79
N ALA A 668 -53.48 1.21 65.37
CA ALA A 668 -53.05 0.60 64.12
C ALA A 668 -52.38 -0.70 64.46
N ILE A 669 -52.73 -1.74 63.75
CA ILE A 669 -52.01 -3.04 63.76
C ILE A 669 -51.23 -3.19 62.41
N GLU A 670 -50.04 -3.55 62.55
CA GLU A 670 -49.19 -3.81 61.39
C GLU A 670 -48.39 -5.11 61.59
N THR A 671 -48.27 -5.94 60.51
CA THR A 671 -47.54 -7.21 60.53
C THR A 671 -46.42 -7.17 59.50
N ILE A 672 -45.30 -7.86 59.81
CA ILE A 672 -44.22 -8.02 58.89
C ILE A 672 -44.65 -8.88 57.69
N GLU A 673 -45.37 -9.99 57.98
CA GLU A 673 -45.85 -10.90 56.93
C GLU A 673 -47.26 -10.48 56.47
N ASP A 674 -47.50 -10.75 55.17
CA ASP A 674 -48.86 -10.61 54.63
C ASP A 674 -49.63 -11.86 55.00
N LEU A 675 -50.72 -11.62 55.73
CA LEU A 675 -51.54 -12.71 56.27
C LEU A 675 -52.86 -12.86 55.47
N GLN A 676 -53.29 -14.08 55.28
CA GLN A 676 -54.56 -14.43 54.65
C GLN A 676 -55.49 -14.97 55.70
N ASN A 677 -56.76 -14.60 55.57
CA ASN A 677 -57.86 -15.03 56.53
C ASN A 677 -57.47 -14.81 57.99
N ALA A 678 -57.07 -13.60 58.35
CA ALA A 678 -56.61 -13.27 59.67
C ALA A 678 -57.79 -12.93 60.57
N ASP A 679 -57.79 -13.49 61.77
CA ASP A 679 -58.68 -13.13 62.86
C ASP A 679 -58.03 -12.12 63.81
N ILE A 680 -58.60 -10.96 63.97
CA ILE A 680 -58.14 -9.92 64.88
C ILE A 680 -59.08 -9.86 66.08
N THR A 681 -58.52 -10.02 67.25
CA THR A 681 -59.31 -9.90 68.50
C THR A 681 -58.63 -8.92 69.46
N ILE A 682 -59.46 -8.12 70.17
CA ILE A 682 -59.03 -7.30 71.29
C ILE A 682 -59.79 -7.83 72.52
N ALA A 683 -59.05 -8.16 73.54
CA ALA A 683 -59.62 -8.69 74.79
C ALA A 683 -59.09 -7.91 76.01
N THR A 684 -59.88 -7.83 77.10
CA THR A 684 -59.42 -7.40 78.40
C THR A 684 -58.37 -8.35 78.96
N LEU A 685 -57.65 -7.94 80.01
CA LEU A 685 -56.72 -8.85 80.71
C LEU A 685 -57.42 -10.06 81.33
N ALA A 686 -58.75 -9.95 81.65
CA ALA A 686 -59.56 -11.04 82.11
C ALA A 686 -60.01 -12.01 81.01
N GLY A 687 -59.62 -11.76 79.73
CA GLY A 687 -59.93 -12.65 78.58
C GLY A 687 -61.29 -12.35 77.90
N GLN A 688 -62.04 -11.32 78.29
CA GLN A 688 -63.27 -10.93 77.65
C GLN A 688 -62.99 -10.24 76.33
N THR A 689 -63.49 -10.78 75.19
CA THR A 689 -63.33 -10.17 73.85
C THR A 689 -64.23 -8.93 73.75
N VAL A 690 -63.59 -7.79 73.45
CA VAL A 690 -64.28 -6.47 73.28
C VAL A 690 -64.36 -6.06 71.83
N TYR A 691 -63.50 -6.68 70.95
CA TYR A 691 -63.51 -6.46 69.52
C TYR A 691 -63.11 -7.76 68.82
N SER A 692 -63.73 -8.07 67.69
CA SER A 692 -63.38 -9.19 66.82
C SER A 692 -63.66 -8.84 65.36
N ALA A 693 -62.73 -9.15 64.47
CA ALA A 693 -62.91 -8.96 63.06
C ALA A 693 -62.14 -10.07 62.27
N LYS A 694 -62.73 -10.53 61.19
CA LYS A 694 -62.08 -11.39 60.22
C LYS A 694 -61.67 -10.55 59.02
N VAL A 695 -60.45 -10.73 58.60
CA VAL A 695 -59.88 -10.00 57.49
C VAL A 695 -59.38 -11.00 56.48
N ALA A 696 -59.89 -10.97 55.21
CA ALA A 696 -59.57 -11.92 54.18
C ALA A 696 -58.06 -11.81 53.72
N SER A 697 -57.55 -10.60 53.65
CA SER A 697 -56.16 -10.30 53.40
C SER A 697 -55.67 -9.19 54.31
N PHE A 698 -54.57 -9.39 54.97
CA PHE A 698 -53.94 -8.41 55.88
C PHE A 698 -52.48 -8.21 55.46
N SER A 699 -52.28 -7.34 54.48
CA SER A 699 -50.97 -6.97 53.95
C SER A 699 -50.52 -5.56 54.32
N GLU A 700 -51.47 -4.74 54.79
CA GLU A 700 -51.24 -3.36 55.12
C GLU A 700 -51.63 -3.06 56.56
N ARG A 701 -51.37 -1.84 57.06
CA ARG A 701 -51.74 -1.30 58.28
C ARG A 701 -53.31 -1.33 58.48
N LYS A 702 -53.77 -1.98 59.50
CA LYS A 702 -55.18 -2.00 59.85
C LYS A 702 -55.44 -1.05 61.04
N VAL A 703 -56.25 -0.04 60.80
CA VAL A 703 -56.65 0.91 61.84
C VAL A 703 -57.97 0.43 62.47
N ILE A 704 -58.02 0.35 63.79
CA ILE A 704 -59.19 -0.05 64.58
C ILE A 704 -59.58 1.10 65.49
N ASN A 705 -60.85 1.46 65.46
CA ASN A 705 -61.43 2.42 66.38
C ASN A 705 -61.64 1.75 67.76
N VAL A 706 -61.07 2.34 68.80
CA VAL A 706 -61.14 1.87 70.20
C VAL A 706 -61.76 2.93 71.15
N GLN A 707 -62.43 3.98 70.60
CA GLN A 707 -63.00 5.04 71.34
C GLN A 707 -64.11 4.56 72.38
N GLY A 708 -64.70 3.42 72.08
CA GLY A 708 -65.70 2.83 72.99
C GLY A 708 -65.14 1.97 74.12
N LEU A 709 -63.83 1.80 74.16
CA LEU A 709 -63.17 1.01 75.20
C LEU A 709 -62.87 1.89 76.43
N THR A 710 -63.06 1.34 77.62
CA THR A 710 -62.64 2.02 78.85
C THR A 710 -61.16 2.11 79.00
N ALA A 711 -60.64 3.17 79.61
CA ALA A 711 -59.23 3.30 79.88
C ALA A 711 -58.70 2.05 80.59
N GLY A 712 -57.65 1.44 80.07
CA GLY A 712 -57.13 0.20 80.61
C GLY A 712 -56.18 -0.53 79.66
N GLN A 713 -55.69 -1.66 80.12
CA GLN A 713 -54.81 -2.51 79.30
C GLN A 713 -55.64 -3.58 78.56
N TYR A 714 -55.32 -3.76 77.28
CA TYR A 714 -55.98 -4.75 76.42
C TYR A 714 -54.91 -5.59 75.72
N ILE A 715 -55.29 -6.82 75.29
CA ILE A 715 -54.50 -7.70 74.47
C ILE A 715 -55.11 -7.69 73.10
N VAL A 716 -54.34 -7.19 72.15
CA VAL A 716 -54.60 -7.28 70.71
C VAL A 716 -53.94 -8.54 70.20
N ARG A 717 -54.70 -9.45 69.59
CA ARG A 717 -54.19 -10.71 69.01
C ARG A 717 -54.62 -10.81 67.58
N VAL A 718 -53.66 -11.22 66.75
CA VAL A 718 -53.85 -11.56 65.33
C VAL A 718 -53.53 -13.01 65.15
N ARG A 719 -54.44 -13.76 64.52
CA ARG A 719 -54.28 -15.18 64.16
C ARG A 719 -54.51 -15.38 62.67
N SER A 720 -53.63 -16.15 62.02
CA SER A 720 -53.79 -16.65 60.67
C SER A 720 -53.06 -17.99 60.62
N GLN A 721 -53.07 -18.68 59.47
CA GLN A 721 -52.29 -19.94 59.27
C GLN A 721 -50.79 -19.69 59.52
N GLY A 722 -50.25 -20.30 60.57
CA GLY A 722 -48.83 -20.14 60.93
C GLY A 722 -48.52 -18.88 61.74
N PHE A 723 -49.42 -17.92 61.86
CA PHE A 723 -49.20 -16.68 62.57
C PHE A 723 -50.19 -16.57 63.79
N ASN A 724 -49.65 -16.38 64.96
CA ASN A 724 -50.46 -16.17 66.18
C ASN A 724 -49.69 -15.29 67.17
N VAL A 725 -49.92 -13.99 67.12
CA VAL A 725 -49.17 -13.02 67.90
C VAL A 725 -50.15 -12.13 68.70
N ALA A 726 -49.73 -11.83 69.89
CA ALA A 726 -50.52 -10.94 70.81
C ALA A 726 -49.62 -9.82 71.33
N ARG A 727 -50.21 -8.61 71.48
CA ARG A 727 -49.55 -7.41 72.01
C ARG A 727 -50.44 -6.73 73.04
N ARG A 728 -49.86 -6.24 74.11
CA ARG A 728 -50.54 -5.38 75.03
C ARG A 728 -50.64 -3.97 74.46
N VAL A 729 -51.75 -3.37 74.55
CA VAL A 729 -52.01 -1.97 74.25
C VAL A 729 -52.66 -1.30 75.45
N LEU A 730 -52.20 -0.09 75.77
CA LEU A 730 -52.80 0.77 76.79
C LEU A 730 -53.71 1.76 76.09
N VAL A 731 -55.03 1.75 76.45
CA VAL A 731 -55.96 2.78 76.00
C VAL A 731 -56.05 3.77 77.16
N VAL A 732 -55.78 5.03 76.82
CA VAL A 732 -55.91 6.15 77.83
C VAL A 732 -57.01 7.09 77.39
N PRO A 733 -57.56 7.89 78.29
CA PRO A 733 -58.68 8.82 78.02
C PRO A 733 -58.38 9.77 76.86
#